data_43e566a94d148d079fd7392f656fea7b
#
_entry.id   43e566a94d148d079fd7392f656fea7b
#
_cell.length_a   1.000
_cell.length_b   1.000
_cell.length_c   1.000
_cell.angle_alpha   90.00
_cell.angle_beta   90.00
_cell.angle_gamma   90.00
#
_symmetry.space_group_name_H-M   'P 1'
#
loop_
_entity.id
_entity.type
_entity.pdbx_description
1 polymer ?
#
loop_
_entity_poly.entity_id
_entity_poly.type
_entity_poly.pdbx_seq_one_letter_code
_entity_poly.pdbx_strand_id
1 'polypeptide(L)'
;MRTMRWAGSLCGAAVCALLAAGCGNSSWHSLPAPQVTSVSVTVNPASITTAQTSQATATVEGIGNYSSAVTWTVSGTAGGTVSTTGLYTPATTGTATITATSTEDTTKSGSAQVTVTAVPATITVSPTTATIGTTQQFTATVSGLSSQAVTWSVAGPSGWTGSIGSISSTGLYMTPYPAPATVTVTATSVSNTSVSGSATVTLEAPATTTGPALTVDATDQLHAINPLIYGMNGYTITNNDVTQGNIPLVRWGGDATSRYNYQTNVTNSASDWYFENGQGSGGMPGAGNFTGFVSAVHSLGAEPLGTVPVLGWVSNSNASACSFPVATYPGQQSVDPYSGLCGNGVYPDGTNGCTSSGGCNIPGGSAEQARTSIAEPPPASSAATMPAASAATTSWAQSTWTGGWVNSLVTNASYGPASGGTGVNIWDLDNEPAWWDAVHRDVHPLPSTYDEVTYGGISTALAIKTIDPSAQVSGPVIDYWWNYFYSKQDIENGWGHGPCYQPWDDPTDREAHGGVPMIEYYLQQFAAAQTTYGMRLLDYVDIHGYDSATYNGASVGFATAGDTGEQEARINSTRALWDPTYTDPNLPQPNYLTDSNYTTSCNVPLQAPQLVPMLRKWVASDYPGTKTAIDEYNWGGLESINGALTQADVLGIFGQYGLDLGALWGAPTTSQVPGLMAFEIYRNYDGHDATFGDTALASCSGTAAASCDATGTNATAQNQLAVYGAVRSTDNALTVVVINKTYGALTSTLSLEGVTATGAAAVYQYSNANLNAIVAEASVPVTAPSGGASTISYTFPAQSITLFVVPQ
;
A
#
# COMPACT_ATOMS: atom_id res chain seq x y z
N MET A 1 -15.74 -42.72 30.70
CA MET A 1 -15.41 -44.14 30.97
C MET A 1 -14.67 -44.25 32.27
N ARG A 2 -15.23 -45.07 33.13
CA ARG A 2 -14.69 -45.79 34.30
C ARG A 2 -14.09 -44.90 35.39
N THR A 3 -14.73 -44.87 36.50
CA THR A 3 -15.11 -45.76 37.58
C THR A 3 -14.21 -45.59 38.77
N MET A 4 -14.80 -45.19 39.92
CA MET A 4 -14.98 -46.06 41.13
C MET A 4 -13.68 -46.31 41.92
N ARG A 5 -13.60 -46.24 43.22
CA ARG A 5 -14.43 -46.71 44.34
C ARG A 5 -13.79 -46.17 45.62
N TRP A 6 -14.51 -45.78 46.64
CA TRP A 6 -15.01 -46.51 47.77
C TRP A 6 -13.96 -47.19 48.66
N ALA A 7 -13.96 -46.85 49.94
CA ALA A 7 -14.11 -47.64 51.13
C ALA A 7 -13.75 -46.78 52.36
N GLY A 8 -14.41 -46.61 53.34
CA GLY A 8 -15.35 -47.53 54.06
C GLY A 8 -14.79 -47.99 55.42
N SER A 9 -15.54 -47.70 56.42
CA SER A 9 -15.78 -48.55 57.55
C SER A 9 -14.70 -48.66 58.64
N LEU A 10 -14.91 -48.83 59.88
CA LEU A 10 -15.93 -49.31 60.77
C LEU A 10 -15.43 -49.09 62.21
N CYS A 11 -16.27 -48.71 63.13
CA CYS A 11 -16.90 -49.55 64.16
C CYS A 11 -16.05 -49.90 65.42
N GLY A 12 -16.65 -49.74 66.56
CA GLY A 12 -16.22 -50.44 67.77
C GLY A 12 -16.93 -49.94 69.01
N ALA A 13 -18.12 -50.52 69.19
CA ALA A 13 -18.82 -50.44 70.48
C ALA A 13 -18.28 -51.51 71.40
N ALA A 14 -18.48 -51.33 72.66
CA ALA A 14 -18.74 -52.30 73.72
C ALA A 14 -18.65 -51.62 75.05
N VAL A 15 -19.72 -51.58 75.86
CA VAL A 15 -20.57 -52.49 76.54
C VAL A 15 -20.16 -52.69 77.97
N CYS A 16 -21.15 -52.39 78.87
CA CYS A 16 -21.57 -53.04 80.16
C CYS A 16 -20.58 -53.01 81.28
N ALA A 17 -21.00 -52.91 82.47
CA ALA A 17 -22.22 -52.88 83.29
C ALA A 17 -21.80 -53.14 84.77
N LEU A 18 -22.74 -52.81 85.61
CA LEU A 18 -23.03 -53.42 86.91
C LEU A 18 -22.28 -52.87 88.16
N LEU A 19 -22.87 -52.59 89.15
CA LEU A 19 -23.99 -52.81 90.11
C LEU A 19 -23.58 -52.06 91.39
N ALA A 20 -24.40 -51.36 91.87
CA ALA A 20 -25.40 -51.43 92.89
C ALA A 20 -24.94 -51.04 94.31
N ALA A 21 -25.84 -50.32 94.91
CA ALA A 21 -26.23 -50.28 96.32
C ALA A 21 -25.51 -49.40 97.35
N GLY A 22 -26.25 -48.50 97.81
CA GLY A 22 -25.97 -47.75 99.03
C GLY A 22 -26.90 -46.58 99.24
N CYS A 23 -28.02 -46.79 99.98
CA CYS A 23 -28.91 -45.73 100.46
C CYS A 23 -28.17 -44.67 101.20
N GLY A 24 -28.52 -43.42 101.04
CA GLY A 24 -28.14 -42.36 101.93
C GLY A 24 -28.50 -40.97 101.45
N ASN A 25 -29.60 -40.50 101.85
CA ASN A 25 -30.05 -39.15 102.21
C ASN A 25 -29.95 -38.04 101.14
N SER A 26 -31.09 -37.64 100.67
CA SER A 26 -31.41 -36.49 99.87
C SER A 26 -30.95 -35.16 100.49
N SER A 27 -30.13 -34.50 99.74
CA SER A 27 -30.13 -33.02 99.68
C SER A 27 -30.40 -32.61 98.28
N TRP A 28 -31.57 -32.07 98.02
CA TRP A 28 -31.87 -31.40 96.70
C TRP A 28 -30.99 -30.20 96.55
N HIS A 29 -29.89 -30.33 95.78
CA HIS A 29 -29.20 -29.17 95.28
C HIS A 29 -29.99 -28.73 94.02
N SER A 30 -30.61 -27.61 94.13
CA SER A 30 -31.16 -26.93 92.95
C SER A 30 -30.00 -26.77 91.90
N LEU A 31 -30.22 -27.37 90.78
CA LEU A 31 -29.34 -27.07 89.67
C LEU A 31 -29.25 -25.55 89.53
N PRO A 32 -28.05 -25.00 89.35
CA PRO A 32 -27.92 -23.60 89.17
C PRO A 32 -28.81 -23.17 88.01
N ALA A 33 -29.51 -22.07 88.15
CA ALA A 33 -30.32 -21.51 87.08
C ALA A 33 -29.46 -21.37 85.81
N PRO A 34 -30.06 -21.67 84.67
CA PRO A 34 -29.36 -21.49 83.35
C PRO A 34 -28.79 -20.13 83.28
N GLN A 35 -27.49 -20.02 83.08
CA GLN A 35 -26.80 -18.74 82.94
C GLN A 35 -25.73 -18.82 81.83
N VAL A 36 -25.86 -17.98 80.82
CA VAL A 36 -24.78 -17.80 79.82
C VAL A 36 -23.64 -16.99 80.47
N THR A 37 -22.44 -17.57 80.51
CA THR A 37 -21.24 -16.96 81.10
C THR A 37 -20.41 -16.15 80.06
N SER A 38 -20.29 -16.65 78.84
CA SER A 38 -19.56 -15.97 77.77
C SER A 38 -20.09 -16.34 76.40
N VAL A 39 -19.86 -15.47 75.42
CA VAL A 39 -19.97 -15.69 74.01
C VAL A 39 -18.64 -15.33 73.35
N SER A 40 -18.06 -16.25 72.58
CA SER A 40 -16.88 -15.96 71.75
C SER A 40 -17.22 -16.20 70.30
N VAL A 41 -16.59 -15.46 69.44
CA VAL A 41 -16.76 -15.56 67.98
C VAL A 41 -15.42 -15.81 67.34
N THR A 42 -15.40 -16.72 66.41
CA THR A 42 -14.28 -16.92 65.46
C THR A 42 -14.80 -16.73 64.06
N VAL A 43 -13.94 -16.27 63.17
CA VAL A 43 -14.25 -16.08 61.71
C VAL A 43 -13.21 -16.82 60.86
N ASN A 44 -13.69 -17.47 59.84
CA ASN A 44 -12.80 -18.20 58.91
C ASN A 44 -13.31 -18.10 57.47
N PRO A 45 -12.51 -17.55 56.57
CA PRO A 45 -11.22 -16.87 56.78
C PRO A 45 -11.39 -15.47 57.43
N ALA A 46 -10.38 -15.01 58.16
CA ALA A 46 -10.38 -13.69 58.81
C ALA A 46 -10.01 -12.55 57.84
N SER A 47 -9.51 -12.87 56.64
CA SER A 47 -9.28 -11.94 55.55
C SER A 47 -9.87 -12.49 54.25
N ILE A 48 -10.67 -11.67 53.58
CA ILE A 48 -11.39 -12.02 52.35
C ILE A 48 -11.31 -10.85 51.38
N THR A 49 -11.65 -11.12 50.14
CA THR A 49 -11.94 -10.06 49.16
C THR A 49 -13.44 -9.73 49.15
N THR A 50 -13.80 -8.60 48.48
CA THR A 50 -15.22 -8.20 48.29
C THR A 50 -16.07 -9.25 47.55
N ALA A 51 -15.45 -10.22 46.84
CA ALA A 51 -16.13 -11.30 46.15
C ALA A 51 -16.24 -12.61 46.94
N GLN A 52 -15.75 -12.65 48.18
CA GLN A 52 -15.71 -13.83 49.02
C GLN A 52 -16.57 -13.65 50.29
N THR A 53 -16.89 -14.72 50.94
CA THR A 53 -17.62 -14.73 52.21
C THR A 53 -16.76 -15.29 53.34
N SER A 54 -17.09 -14.95 54.57
CA SER A 54 -16.45 -15.50 55.78
C SER A 54 -17.50 -16.14 56.69
N GLN A 55 -17.23 -17.35 57.22
CA GLN A 55 -18.08 -18.01 58.16
C GLN A 55 -17.71 -17.62 59.62
N ALA A 56 -18.62 -16.95 60.29
CA ALA A 56 -18.51 -16.72 61.70
C ALA A 56 -19.16 -17.90 62.49
N THR A 57 -18.46 -18.30 63.50
CA THR A 57 -18.95 -19.34 64.44
C THR A 57 -18.96 -18.82 65.87
N ALA A 58 -20.09 -18.88 66.53
CA ALA A 58 -20.23 -18.52 67.97
C ALA A 58 -20.10 -19.74 68.87
N THR A 59 -19.33 -19.61 69.93
CA THR A 59 -19.30 -20.57 71.06
C THR A 59 -19.88 -19.87 72.24
N VAL A 60 -21.00 -20.43 72.75
CA VAL A 60 -21.67 -19.92 73.96
C VAL A 60 -21.32 -20.87 75.09
N GLU A 61 -20.85 -20.34 76.21
CA GLU A 61 -20.54 -21.06 77.41
C GLU A 61 -21.47 -20.60 78.48
N GLY A 62 -21.83 -21.53 79.38
CA GLY A 62 -22.78 -21.29 80.47
C GLY A 62 -22.80 -22.35 81.54
N ILE A 63 -23.60 -22.13 82.55
CA ILE A 63 -23.85 -23.05 83.65
C ILE A 63 -25.31 -23.46 83.62
N GLY A 64 -25.60 -24.76 83.86
CA GLY A 64 -26.96 -25.32 83.81
C GLY A 64 -27.41 -25.58 82.37
N ASN A 65 -28.68 -25.67 82.08
CA ASN A 65 -29.23 -25.94 80.74
C ASN A 65 -29.53 -24.64 80.03
N TYR A 66 -28.49 -23.98 79.46
CA TYR A 66 -28.57 -22.74 78.75
C TYR A 66 -28.75 -22.94 77.23
N SER A 67 -29.29 -21.93 76.57
CA SER A 67 -29.40 -21.90 75.13
C SER A 67 -28.11 -21.38 74.45
N SER A 68 -27.62 -22.12 73.43
CA SER A 68 -26.49 -21.70 72.64
C SER A 68 -26.93 -20.85 71.44
N ALA A 69 -28.20 -20.47 71.34
CA ALA A 69 -28.71 -19.66 70.24
C ALA A 69 -28.20 -18.21 70.33
N VAL A 70 -27.81 -17.64 69.20
CA VAL A 70 -27.32 -16.28 69.09
C VAL A 70 -28.04 -15.53 68.01
N THR A 71 -28.06 -14.19 68.11
CA THR A 71 -28.38 -13.27 67.06
C THR A 71 -27.09 -12.64 66.50
N TRP A 72 -27.03 -12.49 65.20
CA TRP A 72 -25.86 -11.97 64.54
C TRP A 72 -26.05 -10.51 64.10
N THR A 73 -25.02 -9.71 64.26
CA THR A 73 -24.96 -8.34 63.74
C THR A 73 -23.59 -8.08 63.11
N VAL A 74 -23.57 -7.16 62.22
CA VAL A 74 -22.33 -6.69 61.57
C VAL A 74 -22.22 -5.16 61.67
N SER A 75 -21.01 -4.70 61.93
CA SER A 75 -20.66 -3.27 61.98
C SER A 75 -19.27 -3.08 61.41
N GLY A 76 -18.86 -1.85 61.20
CA GLY A 76 -17.54 -1.49 60.65
C GLY A 76 -17.59 -0.94 59.21
N THR A 77 -16.42 -0.54 58.69
CA THR A 77 -16.32 0.15 57.43
C THR A 77 -16.59 -0.71 56.20
N ALA A 78 -16.42 -2.02 56.29
CA ALA A 78 -16.71 -2.93 55.19
C ALA A 78 -18.22 -3.20 55.03
N GLY A 79 -19.06 -2.87 56.00
CA GLY A 79 -20.51 -3.08 55.93
C GLY A 79 -20.89 -4.53 55.57
N GLY A 80 -22.03 -4.68 54.92
CA GLY A 80 -22.47 -6.00 54.45
C GLY A 80 -23.56 -6.63 55.28
N THR A 81 -23.78 -7.95 55.12
CA THR A 81 -24.80 -8.73 55.83
C THR A 81 -24.21 -9.98 56.47
N VAL A 82 -24.76 -10.36 57.60
CA VAL A 82 -24.49 -11.67 58.23
C VAL A 82 -25.79 -12.45 58.33
N SER A 83 -25.75 -13.69 57.85
CA SER A 83 -26.93 -14.61 57.93
C SER A 83 -27.22 -15.11 59.36
N THR A 84 -28.38 -15.68 59.56
CA THR A 84 -28.75 -16.36 60.86
C THR A 84 -27.81 -17.53 61.16
N THR A 85 -27.08 -18.07 60.20
CA THR A 85 -26.07 -19.12 60.36
C THR A 85 -24.65 -18.59 60.50
N GLY A 86 -24.45 -17.26 60.55
CA GLY A 86 -23.15 -16.64 60.73
C GLY A 86 -22.33 -16.40 59.42
N LEU A 87 -22.93 -16.62 58.23
CA LEU A 87 -22.25 -16.39 57.02
C LEU A 87 -22.24 -14.87 56.73
N TYR A 88 -21.05 -14.29 56.70
CA TYR A 88 -20.83 -12.87 56.38
C TYR A 88 -20.55 -12.65 54.91
N THR A 89 -21.27 -11.70 54.29
CA THR A 89 -21.05 -11.22 52.93
C THR A 89 -20.73 -9.72 53.00
N PRO A 90 -19.57 -9.29 52.49
CA PRO A 90 -19.16 -7.90 52.57
C PRO A 90 -19.89 -7.00 51.55
N ALA A 91 -20.05 -5.71 51.87
CA ALA A 91 -20.57 -4.71 50.92
C ALA A 91 -19.46 -3.90 50.25
N THR A 92 -18.33 -3.65 50.95
CA THR A 92 -17.21 -2.86 50.43
C THR A 92 -15.91 -3.27 51.11
N THR A 93 -14.80 -2.70 50.71
CA THR A 93 -13.51 -2.90 51.41
C THR A 93 -13.47 -2.23 52.79
N GLY A 94 -12.66 -2.75 53.67
CA GLY A 94 -12.50 -2.23 55.03
C GLY A 94 -12.44 -3.32 56.07
N THR A 95 -12.87 -3.03 57.28
CA THR A 95 -13.01 -4.00 58.35
C THR A 95 -14.48 -4.17 58.74
N ALA A 96 -14.91 -5.40 58.94
CA ALA A 96 -16.22 -5.75 59.47
C ALA A 96 -16.03 -6.41 60.84
N THR A 97 -16.79 -6.00 61.81
CA THR A 97 -16.89 -6.64 63.10
C THR A 97 -18.19 -7.44 63.20
N ILE A 98 -18.07 -8.75 63.24
CA ILE A 98 -19.20 -9.68 63.34
C ILE A 98 -19.43 -9.98 64.81
N THR A 99 -20.60 -9.70 65.31
CA THR A 99 -20.97 -9.85 66.72
C THR A 99 -22.09 -10.87 66.86
N ALA A 100 -21.90 -11.86 67.75
CA ALA A 100 -22.93 -12.77 68.20
C ALA A 100 -23.39 -12.37 69.60
N THR A 101 -24.69 -12.19 69.78
CA THR A 101 -25.31 -11.87 71.07
C THR A 101 -26.21 -13.04 71.46
N SER A 102 -26.04 -13.54 72.71
CA SER A 102 -26.88 -14.61 73.18
C SER A 102 -28.36 -14.20 73.17
N THR A 103 -29.24 -15.11 72.72
CA THR A 103 -30.67 -14.86 72.73
C THR A 103 -31.23 -15.01 74.13
N GLU A 104 -30.53 -15.73 75.06
CA GLU A 104 -30.94 -15.97 76.40
C GLU A 104 -30.48 -14.90 77.41
N ASP A 105 -29.25 -14.40 77.21
CA ASP A 105 -28.71 -13.27 77.97
C ASP A 105 -28.09 -12.25 77.01
N THR A 106 -28.87 -11.25 76.62
CA THR A 106 -28.49 -10.23 75.71
C THR A 106 -27.35 -9.33 76.18
N THR A 107 -26.92 -9.44 77.43
CA THR A 107 -25.72 -8.74 77.91
C THR A 107 -24.42 -9.48 77.54
N LYS A 108 -24.51 -10.69 77.09
CA LYS A 108 -23.38 -11.54 76.67
C LYS A 108 -23.24 -11.52 75.18
N SER A 109 -22.15 -11.03 74.70
CA SER A 109 -21.80 -11.01 73.31
C SER A 109 -20.30 -11.24 73.04
N GLY A 110 -19.95 -11.74 71.91
CA GLY A 110 -18.60 -11.92 71.47
C GLY A 110 -18.50 -11.36 70.07
N SER A 111 -17.32 -10.93 69.67
CA SER A 111 -17.11 -10.42 68.30
C SER A 111 -15.75 -10.84 67.73
N ALA A 112 -15.69 -10.91 66.39
CA ALA A 112 -14.45 -11.10 65.65
C ALA A 112 -14.41 -10.19 64.38
N GLN A 113 -13.21 -9.86 63.96
CA GLN A 113 -13.03 -8.98 62.82
C GLN A 113 -12.71 -9.78 61.55
N VAL A 114 -13.27 -9.31 60.44
CA VAL A 114 -12.94 -9.74 59.09
C VAL A 114 -12.37 -8.54 58.33
N THR A 115 -11.19 -8.72 57.77
CA THR A 115 -10.60 -7.73 56.86
C THR A 115 -11.03 -8.01 55.43
N VAL A 116 -11.62 -7.02 54.78
CA VAL A 116 -12.09 -7.11 53.41
C VAL A 116 -11.21 -6.28 52.52
N THR A 117 -10.58 -6.89 51.54
CA THR A 117 -9.73 -6.23 50.56
C THR A 117 -10.42 -6.16 49.17
N ALA A 118 -9.95 -5.28 48.30
CA ALA A 118 -10.42 -5.30 46.90
C ALA A 118 -9.95 -6.59 46.20
N VAL A 119 -10.73 -7.04 45.25
CA VAL A 119 -10.24 -8.04 44.28
C VAL A 119 -9.07 -7.44 43.52
N PRO A 120 -7.90 -8.10 43.47
CA PRO A 120 -6.77 -7.58 42.69
C PRO A 120 -7.18 -7.34 41.24
N ALA A 121 -6.87 -6.13 40.76
CA ALA A 121 -7.10 -5.78 39.37
C ALA A 121 -6.07 -6.49 38.49
N THR A 122 -6.53 -7.31 37.54
CA THR A 122 -5.69 -8.05 36.60
C THR A 122 -6.30 -8.06 35.21
N ILE A 123 -5.45 -8.10 34.19
CA ILE A 123 -5.83 -8.32 32.80
C ILE A 123 -5.00 -9.49 32.29
N THR A 124 -5.65 -10.43 31.61
CA THR A 124 -4.98 -11.52 30.88
C THR A 124 -5.32 -11.41 29.40
N VAL A 125 -4.34 -11.62 28.54
CA VAL A 125 -4.45 -11.54 27.07
C VAL A 125 -4.27 -12.93 26.48
N SER A 126 -5.11 -13.30 25.54
CA SER A 126 -5.03 -14.55 24.76
C SER A 126 -5.53 -14.35 23.34
N PRO A 127 -5.08 -15.17 22.35
CA PRO A 127 -4.17 -16.31 22.46
C PRO A 127 -2.69 -15.90 22.56
N THR A 128 -1.77 -16.88 22.47
CA THR A 128 -0.30 -16.67 22.49
C THR A 128 0.38 -17.06 21.20
N THR A 129 -0.39 -17.33 20.16
CA THR A 129 0.10 -17.65 18.80
C THR A 129 -0.73 -16.91 17.76
N ALA A 130 -0.10 -16.57 16.63
CA ALA A 130 -0.77 -16.06 15.44
C ALA A 130 -0.04 -16.57 14.19
N THR A 131 -0.78 -16.85 13.12
CA THR A 131 -0.22 -17.31 11.86
C THR A 131 0.05 -16.11 10.96
N ILE A 132 1.26 -16.03 10.40
CA ILE A 132 1.69 -14.97 9.46
C ILE A 132 0.76 -14.97 8.24
N GLY A 133 0.40 -13.79 7.75
CA GLY A 133 -0.52 -13.63 6.61
C GLY A 133 -1.99 -13.76 6.97
N THR A 134 -2.33 -13.80 8.28
CA THR A 134 -3.72 -13.88 8.75
C THR A 134 -4.00 -12.86 9.84
N THR A 135 -5.27 -12.63 10.10
CA THR A 135 -5.70 -11.89 11.29
C THR A 135 -5.87 -12.82 12.49
N GLN A 136 -5.53 -12.31 13.67
CA GLN A 136 -5.76 -13.00 14.93
C GLN A 136 -6.58 -12.14 15.89
N GLN A 137 -7.77 -12.60 16.29
CA GLN A 137 -8.54 -11.91 17.32
C GLN A 137 -7.94 -12.19 18.70
N PHE A 138 -7.54 -11.14 19.40
CA PHE A 138 -7.14 -11.19 20.82
C PHE A 138 -8.31 -10.82 21.72
N THR A 139 -8.32 -11.43 22.89
CA THR A 139 -9.28 -11.16 23.95
C THR A 139 -8.56 -10.78 25.24
N ALA A 140 -9.11 -9.81 25.97
CA ALA A 140 -8.64 -9.42 27.29
C ALA A 140 -9.68 -9.82 28.34
N THR A 141 -9.27 -10.61 29.34
CA THR A 141 -10.10 -10.91 30.50
C THR A 141 -9.70 -9.98 31.63
N VAL A 142 -10.61 -9.09 32.01
CA VAL A 142 -10.39 -8.08 33.07
C VAL A 142 -11.06 -8.56 34.37
N SER A 143 -10.32 -8.56 35.47
CA SER A 143 -10.80 -8.90 36.81
C SER A 143 -10.50 -7.77 37.80
N GLY A 144 -11.35 -7.58 38.78
CA GLY A 144 -11.14 -6.60 39.84
C GLY A 144 -11.38 -5.14 39.46
N LEU A 145 -11.89 -4.87 38.25
CA LEU A 145 -12.29 -3.55 37.79
C LEU A 145 -13.76 -3.52 37.42
N SER A 146 -14.39 -2.34 37.55
CA SER A 146 -15.80 -2.13 37.21
C SER A 146 -16.05 -2.03 35.71
N SER A 147 -15.03 -1.65 34.92
CA SER A 147 -15.08 -1.55 33.46
C SER A 147 -14.24 -2.66 32.83
N GLN A 148 -14.79 -3.30 31.80
CA GLN A 148 -14.09 -4.29 30.98
C GLN A 148 -13.39 -3.68 29.76
N ALA A 149 -13.55 -2.37 29.52
CA ALA A 149 -12.98 -1.70 28.37
C ALA A 149 -11.44 -1.61 28.46
N VAL A 150 -10.79 -1.97 27.36
CA VAL A 150 -9.33 -1.91 27.21
C VAL A 150 -8.92 -1.18 25.95
N THR A 151 -7.72 -0.64 25.94
CA THR A 151 -6.99 -0.23 24.73
C THR A 151 -5.93 -1.28 24.42
N TRP A 152 -5.64 -1.45 23.12
CA TRP A 152 -4.71 -2.45 22.64
C TRP A 152 -3.44 -1.80 22.10
N SER A 153 -2.31 -2.46 22.28
CA SER A 153 -1.05 -2.11 21.64
C SER A 153 -0.23 -3.37 21.33
N VAL A 154 0.65 -3.27 20.34
CA VAL A 154 1.61 -4.31 19.98
C VAL A 154 3.02 -3.72 20.02
N ALA A 155 3.99 -4.53 20.43
CA ALA A 155 5.40 -4.17 20.47
C ALA A 155 6.25 -5.32 19.94
N GLY A 156 7.30 -4.98 19.18
CA GLY A 156 8.27 -5.96 18.69
C GLY A 156 9.32 -6.34 19.73
N PRO A 157 10.12 -7.36 19.46
CA PRO A 157 11.27 -7.71 20.29
C PRO A 157 12.37 -6.64 20.17
N SER A 158 13.20 -6.54 21.21
CA SER A 158 14.31 -5.58 21.25
C SER A 158 15.24 -5.78 20.04
N GLY A 159 15.56 -4.66 19.36
CA GLY A 159 16.44 -4.64 18.18
C GLY A 159 15.75 -4.98 16.84
N TRP A 160 14.45 -5.26 16.85
CA TRP A 160 13.70 -5.42 15.61
C TRP A 160 13.38 -4.05 14.99
N THR A 161 13.67 -3.90 13.70
CA THR A 161 13.46 -2.64 12.94
C THR A 161 12.39 -2.76 11.86
N GLY A 162 11.92 -3.99 11.56
CA GLY A 162 10.86 -4.24 10.60
C GLY A 162 9.45 -4.00 11.17
N SER A 163 8.45 -4.21 10.34
CA SER A 163 7.04 -4.14 10.75
C SER A 163 6.76 -5.11 11.91
N ILE A 164 5.87 -4.71 12.80
CA ILE A 164 5.35 -5.54 13.90
C ILE A 164 3.88 -5.87 13.72
N GLY A 165 3.29 -5.50 12.59
CA GLY A 165 1.86 -5.60 12.33
C GLY A 165 1.06 -4.50 13.01
N SER A 166 -0.25 -4.58 12.90
CA SER A 166 -1.19 -3.62 13.49
C SER A 166 -2.25 -4.32 14.35
N ILE A 167 -2.76 -3.63 15.37
CA ILE A 167 -3.86 -4.16 16.19
C ILE A 167 -4.97 -3.11 16.30
N SER A 168 -6.20 -3.52 16.00
CA SER A 168 -7.37 -2.64 16.05
C SER A 168 -7.82 -2.34 17.48
N SER A 169 -8.69 -1.34 17.63
CA SER A 169 -9.33 -1.05 18.92
C SER A 169 -10.19 -2.19 19.48
N THR A 170 -10.57 -3.16 18.63
CA THR A 170 -11.32 -4.35 19.03
C THR A 170 -10.42 -5.55 19.36
N GLY A 171 -9.10 -5.40 19.24
CA GLY A 171 -8.13 -6.47 19.48
C GLY A 171 -7.91 -7.40 18.29
N LEU A 172 -8.32 -7.02 17.09
CA LEU A 172 -8.00 -7.76 15.87
C LEU A 172 -6.59 -7.38 15.43
N TYR A 173 -5.68 -8.35 15.45
CA TYR A 173 -4.27 -8.18 15.07
C TYR A 173 -4.04 -8.70 13.67
N MET A 174 -3.42 -7.88 12.81
CA MET A 174 -2.89 -8.23 11.52
C MET A 174 -1.40 -8.48 11.64
N THR A 175 -0.93 -9.65 11.22
CA THR A 175 0.47 -10.03 11.34
C THR A 175 1.35 -9.29 10.34
N PRO A 176 2.65 -9.05 10.63
CA PRO A 176 3.61 -8.48 9.68
C PRO A 176 4.23 -9.54 8.78
N TYR A 177 4.83 -9.10 7.68
CA TYR A 177 5.79 -9.89 6.91
C TYR A 177 6.86 -8.97 6.29
N PRO A 178 8.18 -9.24 6.42
CA PRO A 178 8.75 -10.31 7.27
C PRO A 178 8.39 -10.12 8.73
N ALA A 179 8.28 -11.24 9.45
CA ALA A 179 7.80 -11.24 10.83
C ALA A 179 8.94 -11.50 11.82
N PRO A 180 8.94 -10.84 13.00
CA PRO A 180 9.77 -11.30 14.11
C PRO A 180 9.25 -12.65 14.63
N ALA A 181 10.07 -13.41 15.33
CA ALA A 181 9.64 -14.67 15.92
C ALA A 181 8.49 -14.49 16.93
N THR A 182 8.47 -13.36 17.62
CA THR A 182 7.44 -13.03 18.61
C THR A 182 7.13 -11.54 18.59
N VAL A 183 5.89 -11.20 19.01
CA VAL A 183 5.49 -9.84 19.38
C VAL A 183 4.87 -9.86 20.78
N THR A 184 4.80 -8.70 21.44
CA THR A 184 4.10 -8.53 22.71
C THR A 184 2.81 -7.78 22.45
N VAL A 185 1.67 -8.43 22.67
CA VAL A 185 0.34 -7.80 22.61
C VAL A 185 -0.08 -7.42 24.03
N THR A 186 -0.45 -6.15 24.22
CA THR A 186 -0.81 -5.58 25.53
C THR A 186 -2.22 -5.00 25.47
N ALA A 187 -3.01 -5.35 26.48
CA ALA A 187 -4.30 -4.72 26.79
C ALA A 187 -4.17 -3.87 28.04
N THR A 188 -4.56 -2.59 27.97
CA THR A 188 -4.51 -1.64 29.09
C THR A 188 -5.91 -1.18 29.42
N SER A 189 -6.28 -1.19 30.71
CA SER A 189 -7.61 -0.76 31.15
C SER A 189 -7.86 0.72 30.87
N VAL A 190 -9.01 1.02 30.27
CA VAL A 190 -9.47 2.40 30.05
C VAL A 190 -9.79 3.12 31.37
N SER A 191 -10.34 2.39 32.37
CA SER A 191 -10.72 2.95 33.65
C SER A 191 -9.55 3.12 34.65
N ASN A 192 -8.46 2.37 34.44
CA ASN A 192 -7.24 2.46 35.25
C ASN A 192 -6.02 2.08 34.42
N THR A 193 -5.39 3.07 33.82
CA THR A 193 -4.25 2.88 32.90
C THR A 193 -2.98 2.31 33.56
N SER A 194 -2.93 2.20 34.89
CA SER A 194 -1.84 1.50 35.57
C SER A 194 -2.03 -0.04 35.59
N VAL A 195 -3.20 -0.53 35.15
CA VAL A 195 -3.48 -1.96 35.06
C VAL A 195 -3.46 -2.39 33.60
N SER A 196 -2.50 -3.22 33.27
CA SER A 196 -2.35 -3.83 31.96
C SER A 196 -2.03 -5.31 32.08
N GLY A 197 -2.28 -6.02 30.99
CA GLY A 197 -1.88 -7.41 30.83
C GLY A 197 -1.27 -7.60 29.45
N SER A 198 -0.25 -8.43 29.35
CA SER A 198 0.44 -8.68 28.09
C SER A 198 0.57 -10.18 27.84
N ALA A 199 0.59 -10.55 26.56
CA ALA A 199 0.96 -11.87 26.08
C ALA A 199 2.14 -11.77 25.11
N THR A 200 3.15 -12.61 25.27
CA THR A 200 4.14 -12.86 24.21
C THR A 200 3.49 -13.80 23.21
N VAL A 201 3.38 -13.32 21.96
CA VAL A 201 2.70 -14.02 20.88
C VAL A 201 3.76 -14.55 19.92
N THR A 202 3.80 -15.85 19.69
CA THR A 202 4.64 -16.49 18.68
C THR A 202 3.98 -16.31 17.31
N LEU A 203 4.76 -15.84 16.32
CA LEU A 203 4.32 -15.72 14.94
C LEU A 203 4.79 -16.94 14.17
N GLU A 204 3.84 -17.71 13.66
CA GLU A 204 4.09 -19.00 13.00
C GLU A 204 3.94 -18.86 11.49
N ALA A 205 4.89 -19.39 10.72
CA ALA A 205 4.76 -19.46 9.27
C ALA A 205 3.62 -20.43 8.89
N PRO A 206 2.84 -20.13 7.82
CA PRO A 206 1.87 -21.08 7.29
C PRO A 206 2.55 -22.38 6.85
N ALA A 207 1.83 -23.49 6.97
CA ALA A 207 2.31 -24.77 6.46
C ALA A 207 2.42 -24.73 4.92
N THR A 208 3.39 -25.48 4.37
CA THR A 208 3.47 -25.69 2.92
C THR A 208 2.20 -26.36 2.41
N THR A 209 1.60 -25.81 1.36
CA THR A 209 0.38 -26.33 0.75
C THR A 209 0.57 -26.54 -0.75
N THR A 210 -0.38 -27.23 -1.40
CA THR A 210 -0.43 -27.34 -2.86
C THR A 210 -0.90 -26.01 -3.45
N GLY A 211 -0.11 -25.45 -4.34
CA GLY A 211 -0.46 -24.26 -5.10
C GLY A 211 -1.27 -24.58 -6.37
N PRO A 212 -1.73 -23.56 -7.11
CA PRO A 212 -2.38 -23.73 -8.39
C PRO A 212 -1.42 -24.33 -9.43
N ALA A 213 -1.95 -25.10 -10.38
CA ALA A 213 -1.20 -25.53 -11.55
C ALA A 213 -0.77 -24.32 -12.38
N LEU A 214 0.41 -24.37 -12.98
CA LEU A 214 0.96 -23.33 -13.84
C LEU A 214 1.17 -23.88 -15.24
N THR A 215 0.88 -23.07 -16.26
CA THR A 215 1.07 -23.44 -17.66
C THR A 215 1.73 -22.31 -18.43
N VAL A 216 2.70 -22.66 -19.28
CA VAL A 216 3.29 -21.79 -20.30
C VAL A 216 3.22 -22.55 -21.62
N ASP A 217 2.60 -21.96 -22.64
CA ASP A 217 2.50 -22.53 -23.98
C ASP A 217 3.52 -21.87 -24.91
N ALA A 218 4.60 -22.59 -25.21
CA ALA A 218 5.63 -22.13 -26.12
C ALA A 218 5.23 -22.11 -27.60
N THR A 219 4.06 -22.69 -27.94
CA THR A 219 3.51 -22.64 -29.30
C THR A 219 2.63 -21.43 -29.53
N ASP A 220 2.19 -20.77 -28.46
CA ASP A 220 1.36 -19.55 -28.50
C ASP A 220 2.20 -18.31 -28.14
N GLN A 221 2.87 -17.76 -29.17
CA GLN A 221 3.65 -16.53 -29.04
C GLN A 221 2.73 -15.32 -29.23
N LEU A 222 2.62 -14.51 -28.18
CA LEU A 222 1.69 -13.39 -28.14
C LEU A 222 2.24 -12.18 -28.94
N HIS A 223 3.42 -11.70 -28.57
CA HIS A 223 4.07 -10.54 -29.16
C HIS A 223 5.51 -10.39 -28.65
N ALA A 224 6.28 -9.51 -29.29
CA ALA A 224 7.60 -9.12 -28.79
C ALA A 224 7.46 -8.28 -27.50
N ILE A 225 8.29 -8.56 -26.51
CA ILE A 225 8.43 -7.73 -25.31
C ILE A 225 9.39 -6.60 -25.63
N ASN A 226 8.91 -5.36 -25.57
CA ASN A 226 9.78 -4.20 -25.74
C ASN A 226 10.66 -4.02 -24.50
N PRO A 227 11.99 -3.99 -24.62
CA PRO A 227 12.84 -3.77 -23.46
C PRO A 227 12.59 -2.45 -22.73
N LEU A 228 12.01 -1.45 -23.38
CA LEU A 228 11.73 -0.15 -22.76
C LEU A 228 10.66 -0.20 -21.65
N ILE A 229 9.97 -1.34 -21.45
CA ILE A 229 9.09 -1.50 -20.28
C ILE A 229 9.85 -1.58 -18.94
N TYR A 230 11.16 -1.76 -18.98
CA TYR A 230 12.02 -1.83 -17.80
C TYR A 230 12.72 -0.50 -17.50
N GLY A 231 12.14 0.63 -17.90
CA GLY A 231 12.68 1.97 -17.68
C GLY A 231 12.53 2.47 -16.24
N MET A 232 13.27 3.53 -15.94
CA MET A 232 13.19 4.27 -14.67
C MET A 232 13.27 5.77 -14.90
N ASN A 233 12.66 6.55 -14.01
CA ASN A 233 12.81 7.99 -13.96
C ASN A 233 14.16 8.40 -13.37
N GLY A 234 14.76 9.44 -13.95
CA GLY A 234 16.12 9.85 -13.63
C GLY A 234 16.30 10.58 -12.31
N TYR A 235 15.22 11.06 -11.67
CA TYR A 235 15.31 11.96 -10.52
C TYR A 235 16.14 11.41 -9.35
N THR A 236 16.02 10.14 -9.03
CA THR A 236 16.76 9.48 -7.93
C THR A 236 17.71 8.38 -8.41
N ILE A 237 17.73 8.07 -9.71
CA ILE A 237 18.52 6.97 -10.27
C ILE A 237 20.02 7.22 -10.14
N THR A 238 20.79 6.19 -9.85
CA THR A 238 22.26 6.24 -9.86
C THR A 238 22.84 5.49 -11.05
N ASN A 239 24.10 5.77 -11.38
CA ASN A 239 24.80 5.00 -12.39
C ASN A 239 24.83 3.49 -12.06
N ASN A 240 24.92 3.17 -10.76
CA ASN A 240 24.90 1.78 -10.31
C ASN A 240 23.55 1.10 -10.58
N ASP A 241 22.44 1.81 -10.38
CA ASP A 241 21.10 1.25 -10.65
C ASP A 241 20.95 0.92 -12.13
N VAL A 242 21.40 1.83 -13.03
CA VAL A 242 21.36 1.60 -14.47
C VAL A 242 22.20 0.41 -14.88
N THR A 243 23.44 0.32 -14.40
CA THR A 243 24.36 -0.78 -14.78
C THR A 243 23.99 -2.10 -14.14
N GLN A 244 23.68 -2.11 -12.83
CA GLN A 244 23.35 -3.34 -12.10
C GLN A 244 21.98 -3.88 -12.54
N GLY A 245 20.99 -3.01 -12.70
CA GLY A 245 19.64 -3.36 -13.18
C GLY A 245 19.59 -3.59 -14.70
N ASN A 246 20.68 -3.33 -15.45
CA ASN A 246 20.69 -3.32 -16.92
C ASN A 246 19.47 -2.55 -17.48
N ILE A 247 19.26 -1.32 -16.95
CA ILE A 247 18.09 -0.49 -17.22
C ILE A 247 18.19 0.11 -18.63
N PRO A 248 17.24 -0.16 -19.52
CA PRO A 248 17.35 0.22 -20.93
C PRO A 248 16.89 1.64 -21.23
N LEU A 249 16.15 2.28 -20.33
CA LEU A 249 15.55 3.60 -20.51
C LEU A 249 15.64 4.42 -19.24
N VAL A 250 16.07 5.68 -19.37
CA VAL A 250 16.00 6.67 -18.29
C VAL A 250 15.22 7.89 -18.75
N ARG A 251 14.16 8.22 -18.04
CA ARG A 251 13.32 9.39 -18.33
C ARG A 251 13.80 10.62 -17.58
N TRP A 252 13.90 11.73 -18.28
CA TRP A 252 14.05 13.07 -17.72
C TRP A 252 12.69 13.76 -17.73
N GLY A 253 11.96 13.70 -16.63
CA GLY A 253 10.57 14.13 -16.54
C GLY A 253 10.21 14.68 -15.16
N GLY A 254 8.93 14.86 -14.94
CA GLY A 254 8.32 15.43 -13.73
C GLY A 254 8.05 16.94 -13.87
N ASP A 255 7.27 17.51 -12.95
CA ASP A 255 6.72 18.88 -13.00
C ASP A 255 7.74 19.97 -13.32
N ALA A 256 8.94 19.87 -12.76
CA ALA A 256 9.99 20.84 -13.00
C ALA A 256 10.43 20.92 -14.48
N THR A 257 10.23 19.86 -15.27
CA THR A 257 10.63 19.79 -16.68
C THR A 257 9.70 20.58 -17.60
N SER A 258 8.43 20.72 -17.24
CA SER A 258 7.45 21.55 -17.95
C SER A 258 7.88 23.00 -18.10
N ARG A 259 8.86 23.44 -17.30
CA ARG A 259 9.34 24.83 -17.31
C ARG A 259 10.85 24.94 -17.52
N TYR A 260 11.48 23.90 -18.07
CA TYR A 260 12.92 23.91 -18.30
C TYR A 260 13.31 24.84 -19.44
N ASN A 261 14.26 25.72 -19.14
CA ASN A 261 14.88 26.62 -20.11
C ASN A 261 16.24 26.06 -20.55
N TYR A 262 16.28 25.47 -21.74
CA TYR A 262 17.49 24.84 -22.29
C TYR A 262 18.62 25.83 -22.59
N GLN A 263 18.29 27.10 -22.76
CA GLN A 263 19.28 28.14 -23.07
C GLN A 263 20.05 28.60 -21.82
N THR A 264 19.40 28.60 -20.65
CA THR A 264 19.96 29.12 -19.41
C THR A 264 20.18 28.04 -18.36
N ASN A 265 19.71 26.82 -18.60
CA ASN A 265 19.71 25.71 -17.67
C ASN A 265 19.00 26.06 -16.35
N VAL A 266 17.88 26.76 -16.43
CA VAL A 266 17.01 27.08 -15.28
C VAL A 266 15.70 26.35 -15.42
N THR A 267 15.23 25.76 -14.32
CA THR A 267 13.92 25.17 -14.20
C THR A 267 13.13 25.85 -13.08
N ASN A 268 11.84 25.57 -12.98
CA ASN A 268 11.02 26.00 -11.83
C ASN A 268 10.46 24.76 -11.16
N SER A 269 10.58 24.67 -9.84
CA SER A 269 10.15 23.52 -9.05
C SER A 269 8.63 23.48 -8.83
N ALA A 270 7.86 24.32 -9.48
CA ALA A 270 6.41 24.34 -9.42
C ALA A 270 5.89 24.37 -7.97
N SER A 271 4.73 23.79 -7.68
CA SER A 271 4.19 23.66 -6.33
C SER A 271 5.01 22.71 -5.44
N ASP A 272 5.81 21.83 -6.01
CA ASP A 272 6.64 20.86 -5.30
C ASP A 272 7.65 21.52 -4.37
N TRP A 273 8.17 22.68 -4.80
CA TRP A 273 9.06 23.47 -3.97
C TRP A 273 8.89 24.97 -4.16
N TYR A 274 7.84 25.53 -3.55
CA TYR A 274 7.60 26.97 -3.37
C TYR A 274 7.67 27.82 -4.65
N PHE A 275 7.42 27.23 -5.83
CA PHE A 275 7.48 27.89 -7.13
C PHE A 275 8.81 28.60 -7.40
N GLU A 276 9.88 27.99 -6.95
CA GLU A 276 11.24 28.53 -7.06
C GLU A 276 11.91 28.11 -8.37
N ASN A 277 12.58 29.08 -8.98
CA ASN A 277 13.55 28.77 -10.02
C ASN A 277 14.84 28.20 -9.41
N GLY A 278 15.45 27.26 -10.09
CA GLY A 278 16.73 26.67 -9.72
C GLY A 278 17.58 26.33 -10.93
N GLN A 279 18.84 26.00 -10.73
CA GLN A 279 19.64 25.41 -11.78
C GLN A 279 19.02 24.05 -12.13
N GLY A 280 18.75 23.83 -13.42
CA GLY A 280 18.09 22.62 -13.86
C GLY A 280 18.91 21.38 -13.56
N SER A 281 18.33 20.49 -12.79
CA SER A 281 18.94 19.21 -12.47
C SER A 281 18.06 18.03 -12.91
N GLY A 282 16.92 18.28 -13.49
CA GLY A 282 15.81 17.37 -13.81
C GLY A 282 16.10 15.97 -14.33
N GLY A 283 17.31 15.48 -14.16
CA GLY A 283 17.76 14.16 -14.59
C GLY A 283 18.65 13.51 -13.54
N MET A 284 19.51 12.63 -13.99
CA MET A 284 20.40 11.86 -13.11
C MET A 284 21.22 12.77 -12.20
N PRO A 285 21.40 12.42 -10.92
CA PRO A 285 22.27 13.14 -10.01
C PRO A 285 23.67 13.32 -10.60
N GLY A 286 24.14 14.56 -10.66
CA GLY A 286 25.46 14.91 -11.21
C GLY A 286 25.52 15.21 -12.72
N ALA A 287 24.42 15.03 -13.45
CA ALA A 287 24.36 15.36 -14.88
C ALA A 287 24.49 16.88 -15.16
N GLY A 288 24.05 17.71 -14.22
CA GLY A 288 24.20 19.16 -14.26
C GLY A 288 23.23 19.89 -15.19
N ASN A 289 22.87 19.31 -16.31
CA ASN A 289 21.90 19.83 -17.28
C ASN A 289 21.40 18.71 -18.21
N PHE A 290 20.44 19.02 -19.08
CA PHE A 290 19.86 18.05 -19.99
C PHE A 290 20.88 17.38 -20.91
N THR A 291 21.82 18.12 -21.48
CA THR A 291 22.86 17.53 -22.36
C THR A 291 23.82 16.62 -21.59
N GLY A 292 24.10 16.93 -20.33
CA GLY A 292 24.86 16.07 -19.44
C GLY A 292 24.09 14.78 -19.11
N PHE A 293 22.77 14.88 -18.90
CA PHE A 293 21.89 13.74 -18.74
C PHE A 293 21.93 12.81 -19.97
N VAL A 294 21.72 13.34 -21.18
CA VAL A 294 21.78 12.54 -22.41
C VAL A 294 23.11 11.80 -22.53
N SER A 295 24.23 12.51 -22.30
CA SER A 295 25.56 11.91 -22.35
C SER A 295 25.75 10.81 -21.29
N ALA A 296 25.29 11.06 -20.07
CA ALA A 296 25.40 10.09 -18.96
C ALA A 296 24.62 8.82 -19.27
N VAL A 297 23.37 8.94 -19.70
CA VAL A 297 22.49 7.81 -20.01
C VAL A 297 23.07 6.94 -21.13
N HIS A 298 23.48 7.55 -22.25
CA HIS A 298 24.14 6.81 -23.35
C HIS A 298 25.45 6.13 -22.90
N SER A 299 26.23 6.76 -22.02
CA SER A 299 27.46 6.16 -21.52
C SER A 299 27.24 4.89 -20.68
N LEU A 300 26.03 4.72 -20.17
CA LEU A 300 25.58 3.56 -19.40
C LEU A 300 24.87 2.51 -20.26
N GLY A 301 24.73 2.74 -21.57
CA GLY A 301 24.06 1.82 -22.49
C GLY A 301 22.55 1.90 -22.49
N ALA A 302 21.96 2.94 -21.88
CA ALA A 302 20.54 3.19 -21.84
C ALA A 302 20.10 4.27 -22.84
N GLU A 303 18.79 4.34 -23.11
CA GLU A 303 18.16 5.33 -23.96
C GLU A 303 17.65 6.52 -23.12
N PRO A 304 17.96 7.78 -23.50
CA PRO A 304 17.36 8.93 -22.85
C PRO A 304 15.96 9.23 -23.42
N LEU A 305 14.99 9.40 -22.52
CA LEU A 305 13.69 9.99 -22.82
C LEU A 305 13.68 11.39 -22.23
N GLY A 306 13.34 12.40 -23.02
CA GLY A 306 13.37 13.80 -22.62
C GLY A 306 12.01 14.48 -22.70
N THR A 307 11.62 15.24 -21.67
CA THR A 307 10.39 16.01 -21.65
C THR A 307 10.61 17.41 -22.24
N VAL A 308 9.73 17.84 -23.13
CA VAL A 308 9.72 19.19 -23.69
C VAL A 308 8.51 19.97 -23.20
N PRO A 309 8.64 21.28 -22.87
CA PRO A 309 7.52 22.11 -22.47
C PRO A 309 6.45 22.24 -23.56
N VAL A 310 5.19 22.15 -23.17
CA VAL A 310 3.99 22.48 -23.97
C VAL A 310 3.16 23.55 -23.28
N LEU A 311 3.35 23.74 -21.99
CA LEU A 311 2.65 24.70 -21.12
C LEU A 311 2.65 26.15 -21.63
N GLY A 312 3.54 26.54 -22.55
CA GLY A 312 3.66 27.89 -23.08
C GLY A 312 4.52 28.85 -22.25
N TRP A 313 5.11 28.36 -21.17
CA TRP A 313 5.96 29.12 -20.25
C TRP A 313 7.19 28.32 -19.85
N VAL A 314 8.37 28.96 -19.93
CA VAL A 314 9.62 28.40 -19.41
C VAL A 314 10.24 29.34 -18.39
N SER A 315 11.12 28.83 -17.56
CA SER A 315 11.82 29.63 -16.54
C SER A 315 12.65 30.73 -17.19
N ASN A 316 12.72 31.90 -16.55
CA ASN A 316 13.64 32.94 -17.00
C ASN A 316 15.09 32.63 -16.52
N SER A 317 16.03 33.50 -16.81
CA SER A 317 17.44 33.31 -16.45
C SER A 317 17.76 33.51 -14.96
N ASN A 318 16.79 33.92 -14.14
CA ASN A 318 17.00 34.17 -12.71
C ASN A 318 16.77 32.88 -11.89
N ALA A 319 17.84 32.15 -11.63
CA ALA A 319 17.82 30.88 -10.89
C ALA A 319 17.54 31.00 -9.36
N SER A 320 17.25 32.20 -8.87
CA SER A 320 16.90 32.44 -7.45
C SER A 320 15.57 33.17 -7.28
N ALA A 321 14.77 33.28 -8.36
CA ALA A 321 13.45 33.88 -8.29
C ALA A 321 12.40 32.89 -7.79
N CYS A 322 11.34 33.39 -7.17
CA CYS A 322 10.12 32.60 -6.94
C CYS A 322 8.85 33.42 -7.24
N SER A 323 7.78 32.72 -7.58
CA SER A 323 6.54 33.38 -7.97
C SER A 323 5.84 34.07 -6.80
N PHE A 324 5.93 33.50 -5.60
CA PHE A 324 5.28 34.00 -4.39
C PHE A 324 6.26 34.42 -3.28
N PRO A 325 7.10 35.46 -3.50
CA PRO A 325 8.08 35.87 -2.49
C PRO A 325 7.41 36.39 -1.22
N VAL A 326 7.93 36.00 -0.05
CA VAL A 326 7.38 36.38 1.26
C VAL A 326 7.37 37.90 1.45
N ALA A 327 8.33 38.62 0.86
CA ALA A 327 8.37 40.08 0.90
C ALA A 327 7.18 40.74 0.19
N THR A 328 6.61 40.11 -0.84
CA THR A 328 5.43 40.60 -1.56
C THR A 328 4.14 40.05 -0.94
N TYR A 329 4.17 38.79 -0.50
CA TYR A 329 3.03 38.05 0.06
C TYR A 329 3.38 37.56 1.49
N PRO A 330 3.37 38.43 2.49
CA PRO A 330 3.66 38.04 3.86
C PRO A 330 2.52 37.23 4.47
N GLY A 331 2.85 36.26 5.34
CA GLY A 331 1.84 35.47 6.06
C GLY A 331 1.30 34.27 5.30
N GLN A 332 2.01 33.78 4.30
CA GLN A 332 1.67 32.53 3.63
C GLN A 332 1.69 31.34 4.60
N GLN A 333 0.91 30.31 4.30
CA GLN A 333 0.72 29.12 5.14
C GLN A 333 2.03 28.35 5.34
N SER A 334 2.87 28.28 4.30
CA SER A 334 4.18 27.63 4.35
C SER A 334 5.21 28.45 3.58
N VAL A 335 6.44 28.44 4.07
CA VAL A 335 7.57 29.12 3.43
C VAL A 335 8.74 28.14 3.34
N ASP A 336 9.60 28.34 2.34
CA ASP A 336 10.80 27.54 2.17
C ASP A 336 11.62 27.53 3.47
N PRO A 337 11.83 26.35 4.08
CA PRO A 337 12.49 26.23 5.37
C PRO A 337 13.99 26.56 5.34
N TYR A 338 14.61 26.61 4.15
CA TYR A 338 16.04 26.88 4.00
C TYR A 338 16.33 28.36 3.76
N SER A 339 15.56 29.02 2.92
CA SER A 339 15.78 30.43 2.59
C SER A 339 14.84 31.37 3.36
N GLY A 340 13.62 30.94 3.60
CA GLY A 340 12.56 31.79 4.16
C GLY A 340 12.10 32.92 3.23
N LEU A 341 12.54 32.92 1.97
CA LEU A 341 12.28 34.00 1.02
C LEU A 341 11.04 33.76 0.16
N CYS A 342 10.70 32.52 -0.08
CA CYS A 342 9.64 32.07 -0.97
C CYS A 342 8.56 31.33 -0.19
N GLY A 343 7.30 31.47 -0.57
CA GLY A 343 6.18 30.80 0.06
C GLY A 343 5.41 29.91 -0.91
N ASN A 344 4.52 29.08 -0.35
CA ASN A 344 3.69 28.15 -1.14
C ASN A 344 2.55 28.82 -1.91
N GLY A 345 2.40 30.13 -1.88
CA GLY A 345 1.34 30.85 -2.58
C GLY A 345 -0.05 30.62 -1.98
N VAL A 346 -0.14 30.24 -0.71
CA VAL A 346 -1.40 29.99 0.00
C VAL A 346 -1.48 30.83 1.27
N TYR A 347 -2.61 31.49 1.51
CA TYR A 347 -2.90 32.13 2.80
C TYR A 347 -3.71 31.19 3.70
N PRO A 348 -3.43 31.18 5.03
CA PRO A 348 -4.31 30.51 6.00
C PRO A 348 -5.72 31.05 5.97
N ASP A 349 -6.69 30.26 6.40
CA ASP A 349 -8.08 30.69 6.56
C ASP A 349 -8.21 31.94 7.43
N GLY A 350 -9.04 32.90 6.99
CA GLY A 350 -9.25 34.17 7.65
C GLY A 350 -8.15 35.20 7.43
N THR A 351 -7.08 34.87 6.69
CA THR A 351 -6.01 35.81 6.33
C THR A 351 -6.34 36.46 4.98
N ASN A 352 -6.14 37.77 4.87
CA ASN A 352 -6.39 38.56 3.66
C ASN A 352 -7.79 38.35 3.03
N GLY A 353 -8.80 38.16 3.86
CA GLY A 353 -10.19 37.98 3.43
C GLY A 353 -10.56 36.56 3.02
N CYS A 354 -9.67 35.61 3.19
CA CYS A 354 -9.93 34.20 2.94
C CYS A 354 -10.88 33.61 3.99
N THR A 355 -11.84 32.78 3.53
CA THR A 355 -12.85 32.15 4.38
C THR A 355 -12.96 30.63 4.22
N SER A 356 -12.16 30.02 3.34
CA SER A 356 -12.20 28.58 3.07
C SER A 356 -11.36 27.79 4.08
N SER A 357 -11.76 26.54 4.34
CA SER A 357 -11.15 25.68 5.37
C SER A 357 -9.79 25.10 5.02
N GLY A 358 -9.26 25.32 3.83
CA GLY A 358 -7.95 24.82 3.40
C GLY A 358 -6.91 25.91 3.17
N GLY A 359 -7.27 27.16 3.43
CA GLY A 359 -6.50 28.33 3.00
C GLY A 359 -6.96 28.84 1.64
N CYS A 360 -6.41 29.99 1.21
CA CYS A 360 -6.73 30.59 -0.08
C CYS A 360 -5.47 30.72 -0.94
N ASN A 361 -5.55 30.23 -2.16
CA ASN A 361 -4.48 30.40 -3.13
C ASN A 361 -4.31 31.88 -3.50
N ILE A 362 -3.07 32.33 -3.53
CA ILE A 362 -2.72 33.59 -4.18
C ILE A 362 -2.84 33.32 -5.69
N PRO A 363 -3.69 34.01 -6.42
CA PRO A 363 -3.87 33.75 -7.84
C PRO A 363 -2.57 33.99 -8.60
N GLY A 364 -2.29 33.15 -9.58
CA GLY A 364 -1.29 33.40 -10.60
C GLY A 364 -1.70 34.58 -11.47
N GLY A 365 -0.70 35.29 -12.02
CA GLY A 365 -0.96 36.43 -12.90
C GLY A 365 0.30 37.00 -13.49
N SER A 366 0.18 38.09 -14.25
CA SER A 366 1.32 38.66 -15.00
C SER A 366 2.52 39.04 -14.11
N ALA A 367 2.28 39.40 -12.85
CA ALA A 367 3.36 39.72 -11.92
C ALA A 367 4.12 38.46 -11.45
N GLU A 368 3.42 37.37 -11.18
CA GLU A 368 3.97 36.04 -10.78
C GLU A 368 4.73 35.45 -11.96
N GLN A 369 4.12 35.46 -13.13
CA GLN A 369 4.73 34.99 -14.39
C GLN A 369 6.06 35.73 -14.65
N ALA A 370 6.08 37.08 -14.60
CA ALA A 370 7.24 37.90 -14.89
C ALA A 370 8.40 37.69 -13.90
N ARG A 371 8.15 37.25 -12.66
CA ARG A 371 9.22 37.00 -11.68
C ARG A 371 10.07 35.79 -12.04
N THR A 372 9.44 34.72 -12.51
CA THR A 372 10.07 33.40 -12.69
C THR A 372 10.18 32.96 -14.12
N SER A 373 9.41 33.54 -15.05
CA SER A 373 9.14 32.91 -16.36
C SER A 373 9.28 33.91 -17.52
N ILE A 374 9.45 33.33 -18.70
CA ILE A 374 9.28 33.98 -19.99
C ILE A 374 8.26 33.14 -20.77
N ALA A 375 7.43 33.82 -21.58
CA ALA A 375 6.58 33.10 -22.52
C ALA A 375 7.49 32.47 -23.60
N GLU A 376 7.29 31.23 -23.90
CA GLU A 376 7.81 30.62 -25.11
C GLU A 376 6.93 31.03 -26.30
N PRO A 377 7.45 31.02 -27.56
CA PRO A 377 6.59 31.11 -28.71
C PRO A 377 5.51 30.03 -28.58
N PRO A 378 4.23 30.41 -28.37
CA PRO A 378 3.23 29.46 -27.84
C PRO A 378 3.04 28.32 -28.83
N PRO A 379 2.91 27.08 -28.32
CA PRO A 379 2.33 26.01 -29.11
C PRO A 379 0.90 26.38 -29.53
N ALA A 380 0.37 25.76 -30.57
CA ALA A 380 -1.02 25.96 -30.93
C ALA A 380 -1.92 25.55 -29.77
N SER A 381 -2.96 26.32 -29.48
CA SER A 381 -3.94 26.01 -28.43
C SER A 381 -5.32 25.61 -28.98
N SER A 382 -5.42 25.52 -30.31
CA SER A 382 -6.64 25.12 -31.02
C SER A 382 -6.34 24.76 -32.46
N ALA A 383 -7.26 24.10 -33.13
CA ALA A 383 -7.16 23.79 -34.58
C ALA A 383 -6.93 25.03 -35.41
N ALA A 384 -7.49 26.18 -35.06
CA ALA A 384 -7.41 27.43 -35.80
C ALA A 384 -6.02 28.07 -35.71
N THR A 385 -5.21 27.74 -34.69
CA THR A 385 -3.87 28.29 -34.48
C THR A 385 -2.77 27.37 -35.01
N MET A 386 -3.10 26.20 -35.53
CA MET A 386 -2.17 25.28 -36.14
C MET A 386 -1.57 25.88 -37.45
N PRO A 387 -0.28 25.69 -37.72
CA PRO A 387 0.30 26.11 -38.97
C PRO A 387 -0.29 25.36 -40.17
N ALA A 388 -0.58 26.04 -41.29
CA ALA A 388 -0.91 25.32 -42.51
C ALA A 388 0.25 24.38 -42.92
N ALA A 389 -0.04 23.23 -43.55
CA ALA A 389 0.99 22.25 -43.92
C ALA A 389 2.14 22.86 -44.77
N SER A 390 1.85 23.83 -45.64
CA SER A 390 2.85 24.55 -46.42
C SER A 390 3.70 25.52 -45.59
N ALA A 391 3.25 25.91 -44.42
CA ALA A 391 3.96 26.80 -43.50
C ALA A 391 4.77 26.02 -42.42
N ALA A 392 4.54 24.74 -42.24
CA ALA A 392 5.26 23.85 -41.33
C ALA A 392 6.65 23.48 -41.90
N THR A 393 7.52 24.48 -42.02
CA THR A 393 8.88 24.35 -42.58
C THR A 393 9.91 24.22 -41.45
N THR A 394 11.15 23.82 -41.83
CA THR A 394 12.28 23.80 -40.87
C THR A 394 12.47 25.17 -40.22
N SER A 395 12.34 26.28 -40.95
CA SER A 395 12.46 27.62 -40.39
C SER A 395 11.34 27.94 -39.39
N TRP A 396 10.12 27.51 -39.69
CA TRP A 396 9.03 27.59 -38.71
C TRP A 396 9.34 26.76 -37.45
N ALA A 397 9.72 25.49 -37.61
CA ALA A 397 10.04 24.62 -36.46
C ALA A 397 11.17 25.22 -35.61
N GLN A 398 12.23 25.71 -36.21
CA GLN A 398 13.34 26.39 -35.51
C GLN A 398 12.91 27.67 -34.77
N SER A 399 11.81 28.30 -35.19
CA SER A 399 11.27 29.49 -34.50
C SER A 399 10.41 29.17 -33.29
N THR A 400 9.96 27.91 -33.11
CA THR A 400 9.32 27.45 -31.89
C THR A 400 10.36 27.18 -30.83
N TRP A 401 9.95 27.19 -29.55
CA TRP A 401 10.85 26.89 -28.44
C TRP A 401 11.43 25.48 -28.55
N THR A 402 10.56 24.47 -28.62
CA THR A 402 10.96 23.06 -28.69
C THR A 402 11.74 22.74 -29.95
N GLY A 403 11.30 23.22 -31.11
CA GLY A 403 12.06 22.99 -32.37
C GLY A 403 13.43 23.65 -32.34
N GLY A 404 13.58 24.84 -31.73
CA GLY A 404 14.87 25.49 -31.52
C GLY A 404 15.77 24.64 -30.59
N TRP A 405 15.22 24.08 -29.54
CA TRP A 405 15.93 23.16 -28.61
C TRP A 405 16.39 21.89 -29.34
N VAL A 406 15.47 21.15 -29.98
CA VAL A 406 15.80 19.93 -30.73
C VAL A 406 16.84 20.22 -31.81
N ASN A 407 16.70 21.34 -32.54
CA ASN A 407 17.69 21.75 -33.55
C ASN A 407 19.09 21.98 -32.93
N SER A 408 19.16 22.52 -31.72
CA SER A 408 20.44 22.72 -31.03
C SER A 408 21.17 21.42 -30.72
N LEU A 409 20.43 20.32 -30.48
CA LEU A 409 20.99 18.99 -30.26
C LEU A 409 21.34 18.30 -31.57
N VAL A 410 20.43 18.29 -32.54
CA VAL A 410 20.61 17.64 -33.84
C VAL A 410 21.80 18.21 -34.61
N THR A 411 22.05 19.52 -34.52
CA THR A 411 23.19 20.19 -35.19
C THR A 411 24.49 20.12 -34.39
N ASN A 412 24.45 19.64 -33.15
CA ASN A 412 25.62 19.47 -32.31
C ASN A 412 26.33 18.16 -32.61
N ALA A 413 27.62 18.22 -32.93
CA ALA A 413 28.41 17.05 -33.29
C ALA A 413 28.56 15.98 -32.21
N SER A 414 28.24 16.33 -30.95
CA SER A 414 28.28 15.37 -29.82
C SER A 414 26.98 14.58 -29.61
N TYR A 415 25.86 15.06 -30.17
CA TYR A 415 24.54 14.43 -29.98
C TYR A 415 23.97 13.97 -31.34
N GLY A 416 23.62 14.86 -32.22
CA GLY A 416 23.02 14.50 -33.50
C GLY A 416 21.54 14.13 -33.43
N PRO A 417 20.97 13.63 -34.55
CA PRO A 417 19.61 13.14 -34.60
C PRO A 417 19.46 11.82 -33.83
N ALA A 418 18.24 11.45 -33.46
CA ALA A 418 17.90 10.20 -32.79
C ALA A 418 18.47 8.97 -33.52
N SER A 419 18.38 8.93 -34.84
CA SER A 419 18.96 7.85 -35.68
C SER A 419 20.48 7.72 -35.59
N GLY A 420 21.17 8.68 -34.99
CA GLY A 420 22.62 8.64 -34.78
C GLY A 420 23.08 7.84 -33.58
N GLY A 421 22.17 7.47 -32.70
CA GLY A 421 22.42 6.66 -31.48
C GLY A 421 23.11 7.42 -30.35
N THR A 422 23.22 8.75 -30.45
CA THR A 422 23.78 9.65 -29.42
C THR A 422 22.83 10.82 -29.10
N GLY A 423 21.76 10.95 -29.89
CA GLY A 423 20.70 11.95 -29.70
C GLY A 423 19.65 11.52 -28.65
N VAL A 424 18.56 12.23 -28.62
CA VAL A 424 17.39 11.88 -27.82
C VAL A 424 16.41 11.08 -28.69
N ASN A 425 16.14 9.85 -28.30
CA ASN A 425 15.33 8.96 -29.11
C ASN A 425 13.83 9.20 -28.94
N ILE A 426 13.39 9.57 -27.73
CA ILE A 426 11.98 9.75 -27.38
C ILE A 426 11.81 11.10 -26.68
N TRP A 427 10.77 11.84 -27.06
CA TRP A 427 10.39 13.11 -26.46
C TRP A 427 8.97 13.05 -25.90
N ASP A 428 8.81 13.33 -24.62
CA ASP A 428 7.51 13.51 -23.97
C ASP A 428 6.97 14.92 -24.22
N LEU A 429 5.69 15.00 -24.49
CA LEU A 429 4.96 16.24 -24.68
C LEU A 429 4.43 16.75 -23.33
N ASP A 430 5.32 17.42 -22.57
CA ASP A 430 5.10 17.94 -21.22
C ASP A 430 5.00 16.88 -20.12
N ASN A 431 4.52 17.28 -18.95
CA ASN A 431 4.26 16.46 -17.79
C ASN A 431 2.91 16.87 -17.19
N GLU A 432 2.03 15.91 -17.00
CA GLU A 432 0.75 16.01 -16.28
C GLU A 432 -0.08 17.27 -16.61
N PRO A 433 -0.46 17.49 -17.88
CA PRO A 433 -1.20 18.70 -18.27
C PRO A 433 -2.52 18.91 -17.53
N ALA A 434 -3.06 17.86 -16.93
CA ALA A 434 -4.25 17.94 -16.09
C ALA A 434 -4.02 18.61 -14.73
N TRP A 435 -2.76 18.80 -14.32
CA TRP A 435 -2.41 19.45 -13.06
C TRP A 435 -1.78 20.85 -13.24
N TRP A 436 -1.66 21.38 -14.44
CA TRP A 436 -1.03 22.69 -14.67
C TRP A 436 -1.67 23.82 -13.87
N ASP A 437 -2.99 23.81 -13.70
CA ASP A 437 -3.74 24.80 -12.93
C ASP A 437 -3.51 24.73 -11.41
N ALA A 438 -2.98 23.63 -10.92
CA ALA A 438 -2.58 23.46 -9.52
C ALA A 438 -1.06 23.57 -9.35
N VAL A 439 -0.32 22.77 -10.13
CA VAL A 439 1.13 22.62 -9.99
C VAL A 439 1.88 23.83 -10.55
N HIS A 440 1.40 24.38 -11.67
CA HIS A 440 1.95 25.57 -12.33
C HIS A 440 1.00 26.78 -12.27
N ARG A 441 0.14 26.86 -11.24
CA ARG A 441 -0.89 27.91 -11.15
C ARG A 441 -0.37 29.34 -11.19
N ASP A 442 0.89 29.55 -10.90
CA ASP A 442 1.56 30.86 -11.01
C ASP A 442 1.61 31.37 -12.44
N VAL A 443 1.70 30.48 -13.45
CA VAL A 443 1.75 30.80 -14.88
C VAL A 443 0.52 30.30 -15.63
N HIS A 444 -0.11 29.22 -15.17
CA HIS A 444 -1.28 28.57 -15.80
C HIS A 444 -2.40 28.35 -14.78
N PRO A 445 -3.13 29.39 -14.36
CA PRO A 445 -4.13 29.30 -13.29
C PRO A 445 -5.51 28.76 -13.72
N LEU A 446 -5.68 28.40 -14.99
CA LEU A 446 -6.93 27.86 -15.52
C LEU A 446 -6.80 26.37 -15.80
N PRO A 447 -7.87 25.59 -15.61
CA PRO A 447 -7.85 24.16 -15.94
C PRO A 447 -7.62 23.92 -17.43
N SER A 448 -6.82 22.92 -17.78
CA SER A 448 -6.54 22.55 -19.15
C SER A 448 -7.75 21.97 -19.88
N THR A 449 -7.81 22.18 -21.19
CA THR A 449 -8.92 21.74 -22.06
C THR A 449 -8.47 20.67 -23.06
N TYR A 450 -9.46 20.03 -23.72
CA TYR A 450 -9.23 19.11 -24.84
C TYR A 450 -8.35 19.75 -25.93
N ASP A 451 -8.74 20.96 -26.36
CA ASP A 451 -8.05 21.68 -27.45
C ASP A 451 -6.61 22.05 -27.06
N GLU A 452 -6.42 22.59 -25.87
CA GLU A 452 -5.11 23.04 -25.41
C GLU A 452 -4.10 21.89 -25.35
N VAL A 453 -4.42 20.79 -24.69
CA VAL A 453 -3.55 19.63 -24.57
C VAL A 453 -3.30 19.01 -25.96
N THR A 454 -4.35 18.87 -26.76
CA THR A 454 -4.27 18.17 -28.05
C THR A 454 -3.47 18.98 -29.07
N TYR A 455 -3.84 20.24 -29.30
CA TYR A 455 -3.19 21.04 -30.35
C TYR A 455 -1.84 21.59 -29.90
N GLY A 456 -1.65 21.82 -28.62
CA GLY A 456 -0.33 22.05 -28.02
C GLY A 456 0.61 20.88 -28.30
N GLY A 457 0.15 19.67 -28.03
CA GLY A 457 0.89 18.44 -28.33
C GLY A 457 1.18 18.28 -29.82
N ILE A 458 0.17 18.41 -30.69
CA ILE A 458 0.37 18.26 -32.14
C ILE A 458 1.37 19.28 -32.70
N SER A 459 1.28 20.56 -32.30
CA SER A 459 2.20 21.59 -32.82
C SER A 459 3.63 21.37 -32.34
N THR A 460 3.80 20.92 -31.09
CA THR A 460 5.11 20.59 -30.52
C THR A 460 5.74 19.37 -31.23
N ALA A 461 4.94 18.30 -31.37
CA ALA A 461 5.35 17.11 -32.12
C ALA A 461 5.73 17.42 -33.59
N LEU A 462 4.95 18.27 -34.24
CA LEU A 462 5.23 18.72 -35.58
C LEU A 462 6.59 19.47 -35.67
N ALA A 463 6.90 20.31 -34.69
CA ALA A 463 8.19 20.99 -34.62
C ALA A 463 9.34 20.00 -34.40
N ILE A 464 9.18 19.02 -33.48
CA ILE A 464 10.19 17.96 -33.26
C ILE A 464 10.43 17.16 -34.53
N LYS A 465 9.38 16.61 -35.14
CA LYS A 465 9.48 15.74 -36.32
C LYS A 465 9.94 16.48 -37.59
N THR A 466 9.71 17.79 -37.68
CA THR A 466 10.23 18.62 -38.77
C THR A 466 11.75 18.81 -38.68
N ILE A 467 12.30 18.89 -37.48
CA ILE A 467 13.74 19.00 -37.20
C ILE A 467 14.43 17.64 -37.19
N ASP A 468 13.84 16.66 -36.46
CA ASP A 468 14.34 15.28 -36.36
C ASP A 468 13.24 14.28 -36.72
N PRO A 469 13.09 13.92 -37.99
CA PRO A 469 12.10 12.90 -38.38
C PRO A 469 12.34 11.51 -37.77
N SER A 470 13.54 11.26 -37.26
CA SER A 470 13.88 9.97 -36.63
C SER A 470 13.52 9.88 -35.13
N ALA A 471 13.31 11.02 -34.47
CA ALA A 471 12.90 11.03 -33.08
C ALA A 471 11.47 10.50 -32.92
N GLN A 472 11.21 9.78 -31.84
CA GLN A 472 9.87 9.36 -31.44
C GLN A 472 9.25 10.39 -30.49
N VAL A 473 7.92 10.44 -30.47
CA VAL A 473 7.16 11.39 -29.65
C VAL A 473 6.15 10.61 -28.81
N SER A 474 6.11 10.91 -27.53
CA SER A 474 5.24 10.34 -26.52
C SER A 474 4.31 11.42 -25.94
N GLY A 475 3.06 11.10 -25.64
CA GLY A 475 2.09 12.04 -25.07
C GLY A 475 0.66 11.48 -25.01
N PRO A 476 -0.24 12.14 -24.27
CA PRO A 476 -0.12 13.48 -23.66
C PRO A 476 0.56 13.50 -22.28
N VAL A 477 1.09 12.39 -21.79
CA VAL A 477 1.75 12.26 -20.46
C VAL A 477 0.78 12.70 -19.35
N ILE A 478 -0.45 12.19 -19.42
CA ILE A 478 -1.55 12.62 -18.55
C ILE A 478 -1.69 11.65 -17.41
N ASP A 479 -1.88 12.18 -16.22
CA ASP A 479 -2.12 11.41 -15.01
C ASP A 479 -3.58 11.34 -14.60
N TYR A 480 -3.86 10.57 -13.56
CA TYR A 480 -5.14 10.46 -12.89
C TYR A 480 -6.26 9.90 -13.75
N TRP A 481 -6.92 8.89 -13.22
CA TRP A 481 -7.93 8.11 -13.94
C TRP A 481 -8.99 8.90 -14.69
N TRP A 482 -9.56 9.95 -14.07
CA TRP A 482 -10.60 10.76 -14.69
C TRP A 482 -10.12 11.55 -15.90
N ASN A 483 -8.84 11.94 -15.91
CA ASN A 483 -8.24 12.71 -16.98
C ASN A 483 -8.05 11.91 -18.26
N TYR A 484 -8.11 10.56 -18.20
CA TYR A 484 -8.14 9.76 -19.42
C TYR A 484 -9.44 9.90 -20.20
N PHE A 485 -10.52 10.33 -19.53
CA PHE A 485 -11.88 10.42 -20.08
C PHE A 485 -12.40 11.86 -20.20
N TYR A 486 -11.92 12.79 -19.39
CA TYR A 486 -12.39 14.16 -19.26
C TYR A 486 -11.20 15.12 -19.21
N SER A 487 -11.38 16.38 -19.70
CA SER A 487 -10.39 17.42 -19.44
C SER A 487 -10.40 17.84 -17.97
N LYS A 488 -9.35 18.55 -17.55
CA LYS A 488 -9.34 19.15 -16.21
C LYS A 488 -10.49 20.13 -16.02
N GLN A 489 -10.87 20.87 -17.08
CA GLN A 489 -12.02 21.76 -17.04
C GLN A 489 -13.33 21.03 -16.72
N ASP A 490 -13.59 19.86 -17.32
CA ASP A 490 -14.76 19.06 -17.03
C ASP A 490 -14.77 18.56 -15.60
N ILE A 491 -13.59 18.15 -15.10
CA ILE A 491 -13.44 17.68 -13.71
C ILE A 491 -13.75 18.80 -12.72
N GLU A 492 -13.23 20.00 -12.94
CA GLU A 492 -13.50 21.16 -12.07
C GLU A 492 -14.98 21.59 -12.15
N ASN A 493 -15.56 21.58 -13.35
CA ASN A 493 -16.98 21.87 -13.53
C ASN A 493 -17.85 20.85 -12.77
N GLY A 494 -17.60 19.56 -12.94
CA GLY A 494 -18.36 18.50 -12.31
C GLY A 494 -18.25 18.50 -10.78
N TRP A 495 -17.06 18.77 -10.23
CA TRP A 495 -16.86 18.88 -8.77
C TRP A 495 -17.52 20.13 -8.16
N GLY A 496 -17.69 21.20 -8.96
CA GLY A 496 -18.33 22.43 -8.53
C GLY A 496 -19.86 22.42 -8.68
N HIS A 497 -20.41 21.56 -9.52
CA HIS A 497 -21.81 21.58 -9.94
C HIS A 497 -22.36 20.15 -10.07
N GLY A 498 -23.68 20.02 -9.99
CA GLY A 498 -24.35 18.78 -10.25
C GLY A 498 -24.64 17.90 -9.03
N PRO A 499 -25.48 16.87 -9.19
CA PRO A 499 -25.99 16.07 -8.09
C PRO A 499 -24.99 15.04 -7.52
N CYS A 500 -23.95 14.68 -8.28
CA CYS A 500 -23.00 13.63 -7.91
C CYS A 500 -21.63 14.18 -7.52
N TYR A 501 -21.34 15.43 -7.83
CA TYR A 501 -20.01 16.05 -7.69
C TYR A 501 -18.94 15.24 -8.41
N GLN A 502 -19.21 14.84 -9.64
CA GLN A 502 -18.35 13.97 -10.45
C GLN A 502 -18.14 14.59 -11.84
N PRO A 503 -17.07 14.23 -12.57
CA PRO A 503 -16.74 14.81 -13.88
C PRO A 503 -17.88 14.75 -14.91
N TRP A 504 -18.73 13.74 -14.83
CA TRP A 504 -19.87 13.57 -15.74
C TRP A 504 -21.08 14.46 -15.44
N ASP A 505 -21.05 15.22 -14.36
CA ASP A 505 -22.19 16.10 -14.02
C ASP A 505 -22.26 17.36 -14.90
N ASP A 506 -21.10 17.85 -15.36
CA ASP A 506 -21.02 19.04 -16.26
C ASP A 506 -19.83 18.94 -17.24
N PRO A 507 -19.80 17.93 -18.14
CA PRO A 507 -18.67 17.66 -19.02
C PRO A 507 -18.76 18.51 -20.31
N THR A 508 -18.81 19.82 -20.16
CA THR A 508 -19.06 20.76 -21.27
C THR A 508 -17.97 20.76 -22.33
N ASP A 509 -16.70 20.52 -21.94
CA ASP A 509 -15.60 20.43 -22.87
C ASP A 509 -15.65 19.11 -23.67
N ARG A 510 -15.87 17.99 -23.01
CA ARG A 510 -16.10 16.70 -23.67
C ARG A 510 -17.31 16.70 -24.60
N GLU A 511 -18.41 17.34 -24.18
CA GLU A 511 -19.62 17.49 -25.02
C GLU A 511 -19.33 18.30 -26.29
N ALA A 512 -18.54 19.37 -26.17
CA ALA A 512 -18.10 20.19 -27.32
C ALA A 512 -17.27 19.38 -28.31
N HIS A 513 -16.63 18.29 -27.85
CA HIS A 513 -15.79 17.39 -28.65
C HIS A 513 -16.52 16.05 -28.95
N GLY A 514 -17.86 16.08 -29.05
CA GLY A 514 -18.68 14.94 -29.48
C GLY A 514 -18.87 13.84 -28.44
N GLY A 515 -18.59 14.11 -27.17
CA GLY A 515 -18.69 13.15 -26.07
C GLY A 515 -17.57 12.10 -26.04
N VAL A 516 -16.54 12.27 -26.86
CA VAL A 516 -15.40 11.34 -26.97
C VAL A 516 -14.51 11.44 -25.73
N PRO A 517 -14.01 10.34 -25.13
CA PRO A 517 -13.01 10.37 -24.08
C PRO A 517 -11.74 11.15 -24.47
N MET A 518 -11.09 11.78 -23.49
CA MET A 518 -9.94 12.67 -23.74
C MET A 518 -8.82 11.98 -24.54
N ILE A 519 -8.39 10.80 -24.14
CA ILE A 519 -7.31 10.05 -24.82
C ILE A 519 -7.74 9.61 -26.23
N GLU A 520 -8.98 9.15 -26.41
CA GLU A 520 -9.49 8.76 -27.74
C GLU A 520 -9.54 9.99 -28.67
N TYR A 521 -10.04 11.13 -28.20
CA TYR A 521 -10.01 12.39 -28.98
C TYR A 521 -8.58 12.79 -29.35
N TYR A 522 -7.65 12.74 -28.40
CA TYR A 522 -6.24 13.03 -28.63
C TYR A 522 -5.68 12.18 -29.77
N LEU A 523 -5.87 10.86 -29.72
CA LEU A 523 -5.44 9.93 -30.75
C LEU A 523 -6.06 10.23 -32.11
N GLN A 524 -7.37 10.50 -32.16
CA GLN A 524 -8.10 10.85 -33.40
C GLN A 524 -7.55 12.13 -34.05
N GLN A 525 -7.23 13.16 -33.26
CA GLN A 525 -6.68 14.41 -33.79
C GLN A 525 -5.24 14.23 -34.29
N PHE A 526 -4.41 13.41 -33.62
CA PHE A 526 -3.08 13.07 -34.13
C PHE A 526 -3.14 12.25 -35.43
N ALA A 527 -4.10 11.35 -35.57
CA ALA A 527 -4.35 10.63 -36.82
C ALA A 527 -4.75 11.59 -37.98
N ALA A 528 -5.61 12.57 -37.68
CA ALA A 528 -6.00 13.61 -38.62
C ALA A 528 -4.80 14.51 -38.98
N ALA A 529 -3.96 14.86 -38.00
CA ALA A 529 -2.76 15.64 -38.22
C ALA A 529 -1.73 14.89 -39.08
N GLN A 530 -1.56 13.59 -38.92
CA GLN A 530 -0.73 12.76 -39.79
C GLN A 530 -1.19 12.89 -41.27
N THR A 531 -2.49 12.86 -41.48
CA THR A 531 -3.05 13.03 -42.83
C THR A 531 -2.74 14.42 -43.38
N THR A 532 -2.85 15.46 -42.55
CA THR A 532 -2.62 16.87 -42.94
C THR A 532 -1.16 17.15 -43.23
N TYR A 533 -0.24 16.67 -42.42
CA TYR A 533 1.19 16.97 -42.51
C TYR A 533 2.00 15.90 -43.24
N GLY A 534 1.43 14.76 -43.55
CA GLY A 534 2.06 13.67 -44.29
C GLY A 534 3.14 12.91 -43.51
N MET A 535 3.18 13.09 -42.19
CA MET A 535 4.12 12.40 -41.31
C MET A 535 3.46 11.98 -40.01
N ARG A 536 3.91 10.86 -39.41
CA ARG A 536 3.48 10.43 -38.10
C ARG A 536 4.03 11.36 -37.01
N LEU A 537 3.15 11.89 -36.15
CA LEU A 537 3.51 12.87 -35.12
C LEU A 537 3.53 12.28 -33.72
N LEU A 538 2.79 11.19 -33.48
CA LEU A 538 2.75 10.52 -32.18
C LEU A 538 3.15 9.05 -32.33
N ASP A 539 4.16 8.64 -31.61
CA ASP A 539 4.67 7.27 -31.62
C ASP A 539 4.18 6.47 -30.41
N TYR A 540 3.96 7.12 -29.25
CA TYR A 540 3.43 6.54 -28.06
C TYR A 540 2.24 7.35 -27.53
N VAL A 541 1.15 6.67 -27.16
CA VAL A 541 0.17 7.23 -26.24
C VAL A 541 0.64 6.94 -24.82
N ASP A 542 0.76 7.97 -24.02
CA ASP A 542 1.41 7.91 -22.72
C ASP A 542 0.53 8.44 -21.60
N ILE A 543 0.52 7.71 -20.49
CA ILE A 543 -0.20 8.05 -19.27
C ILE A 543 0.66 7.78 -18.04
N HIS A 544 0.33 8.42 -16.92
CA HIS A 544 0.83 8.03 -15.61
C HIS A 544 -0.15 7.06 -14.95
N GLY A 545 0.34 5.91 -14.52
CA GLY A 545 -0.47 4.81 -14.01
C GLY A 545 -0.21 4.50 -12.53
N TYR A 546 -0.55 5.42 -11.62
CA TYR A 546 -0.36 5.21 -10.19
C TYR A 546 -1.45 4.34 -9.57
N ASP A 547 -1.05 3.56 -8.57
CA ASP A 547 -1.97 2.73 -7.79
C ASP A 547 -2.96 3.58 -6.99
N SER A 548 -4.23 3.25 -7.10
CA SER A 548 -5.33 3.90 -6.39
C SER A 548 -5.79 3.13 -5.15
N ALA A 549 -5.22 1.95 -4.89
CA ALA A 549 -5.63 1.12 -3.77
C ALA A 549 -5.37 1.79 -2.42
N THR A 550 -6.28 1.54 -1.50
CA THR A 550 -6.19 2.05 -0.13
C THR A 550 -6.29 0.92 0.90
N TYR A 551 -5.59 1.10 2.00
CA TYR A 551 -5.71 0.24 3.17
C TYR A 551 -5.96 1.10 4.41
N ASN A 552 -7.02 0.79 5.17
CA ASN A 552 -7.44 1.60 6.33
C ASN A 552 -7.62 3.11 6.02
N GLY A 553 -7.99 3.43 4.77
CA GLY A 553 -8.22 4.81 4.32
C GLY A 553 -6.96 5.59 3.93
N ALA A 554 -5.80 4.94 3.89
CA ALA A 554 -4.55 5.51 3.37
C ALA A 554 -4.16 4.84 2.05
N SER A 555 -3.58 5.59 1.11
CA SER A 555 -3.03 5.04 -0.13
C SER A 555 -1.88 4.09 0.16
N VAL A 556 -1.82 2.97 -0.57
CA VAL A 556 -0.69 2.03 -0.50
C VAL A 556 0.42 2.37 -1.50
N GLY A 557 0.14 3.19 -2.50
CA GLY A 557 1.14 3.72 -3.43
C GLY A 557 2.14 4.61 -2.70
N PHE A 558 3.41 4.52 -3.03
CA PHE A 558 4.55 5.19 -2.36
C PHE A 558 4.72 4.86 -0.87
N ALA A 559 3.81 4.12 -0.25
CA ALA A 559 3.91 3.74 1.15
C ALA A 559 5.00 2.67 1.37
N THR A 560 5.51 2.58 2.59
CA THR A 560 6.38 1.46 3.02
C THR A 560 5.58 0.15 3.06
N ALA A 561 6.26 -0.99 3.28
CA ALA A 561 5.63 -2.31 3.21
C ALA A 561 4.39 -2.48 4.09
N GLY A 562 4.37 -1.89 5.28
CA GLY A 562 3.24 -1.99 6.20
C GLY A 562 3.03 -3.38 6.81
N ASP A 563 1.81 -3.65 7.26
CA ASP A 563 1.38 -4.99 7.70
C ASP A 563 0.93 -5.87 6.51
N THR A 564 0.57 -7.13 6.78
CA THR A 564 0.18 -8.05 5.71
C THR A 564 -1.09 -7.62 4.97
N GLY A 565 -1.98 -6.87 5.60
CA GLY A 565 -3.18 -6.35 4.94
C GLY A 565 -2.84 -5.24 3.93
N GLU A 566 -1.92 -4.34 4.27
CA GLU A 566 -1.40 -3.33 3.34
C GLU A 566 -0.61 -3.98 2.19
N GLN A 567 0.21 -4.98 2.51
CA GLN A 567 0.95 -5.77 1.53
C GLN A 567 0.02 -6.50 0.54
N GLU A 568 -1.08 -7.08 1.04
CA GLU A 568 -2.10 -7.72 0.19
C GLU A 568 -2.84 -6.71 -0.67
N ALA A 569 -3.20 -5.56 -0.13
CA ALA A 569 -3.84 -4.50 -0.90
C ALA A 569 -2.95 -4.04 -2.05
N ARG A 570 -1.65 -3.80 -1.78
CA ARG A 570 -0.66 -3.40 -2.78
C ARG A 570 -0.52 -4.43 -3.90
N ILE A 571 -0.27 -5.69 -3.57
CA ILE A 571 0.00 -6.71 -4.59
C ILE A 571 -1.27 -7.10 -5.37
N ASN A 572 -2.45 -6.98 -4.75
CA ASN A 572 -3.72 -7.20 -5.42
C ASN A 572 -4.07 -6.11 -6.43
N SER A 573 -3.63 -4.87 -6.20
CA SER A 573 -3.97 -3.74 -7.06
C SER A 573 -3.26 -3.78 -8.41
N THR A 574 -2.18 -4.56 -8.57
CA THR A 574 -1.57 -4.82 -9.89
C THR A 574 -2.57 -5.39 -10.90
N ARG A 575 -3.65 -6.00 -10.42
CA ARG A 575 -4.76 -6.50 -11.24
C ARG A 575 -5.48 -5.40 -12.02
N ALA A 576 -5.43 -4.16 -11.54
CA ALA A 576 -5.98 -3.01 -12.26
C ALA A 576 -5.35 -2.84 -13.66
N LEU A 577 -4.14 -3.34 -13.85
CA LEU A 577 -3.44 -3.27 -15.12
C LEU A 577 -4.03 -4.19 -16.20
N TRP A 578 -4.69 -5.31 -15.81
CA TRP A 578 -5.04 -6.34 -16.79
C TRP A 578 -6.35 -7.11 -16.54
N ASP A 579 -6.78 -7.27 -15.28
CA ASP A 579 -7.77 -8.28 -14.89
C ASP A 579 -9.21 -7.78 -15.09
N PRO A 580 -10.00 -8.41 -15.98
CA PRO A 580 -11.38 -8.01 -16.23
C PRO A 580 -12.32 -8.29 -15.05
N THR A 581 -11.87 -8.98 -14.01
CA THR A 581 -12.68 -9.30 -12.81
C THR A 581 -12.32 -8.44 -11.61
N TYR A 582 -11.25 -7.65 -11.70
CA TYR A 582 -10.82 -6.75 -10.63
C TYR A 582 -11.61 -5.44 -10.68
N THR A 583 -12.20 -5.08 -9.56
CA THR A 583 -12.85 -3.77 -9.39
C THR A 583 -12.13 -2.97 -8.32
N ASP A 584 -11.79 -1.73 -8.63
CA ASP A 584 -11.21 -0.81 -7.67
C ASP A 584 -12.29 0.12 -7.11
N PRO A 585 -12.50 0.14 -5.78
CA PRO A 585 -13.53 0.99 -5.17
C PRO A 585 -13.25 2.50 -5.29
N ASN A 586 -12.00 2.87 -5.56
CA ASN A 586 -11.59 4.27 -5.74
C ASN A 586 -11.68 4.72 -7.21
N LEU A 587 -11.96 3.80 -8.13
CA LEU A 587 -12.10 4.07 -9.56
C LEU A 587 -13.52 3.71 -10.03
N PRO A 588 -14.56 4.44 -9.57
CA PRO A 588 -15.91 4.23 -10.07
C PRO A 588 -16.00 4.62 -11.56
N GLN A 589 -16.59 3.77 -12.41
CA GLN A 589 -16.44 3.88 -13.85
C GLN A 589 -17.66 3.54 -14.64
N PRO A 590 -17.97 4.28 -15.72
CA PRO A 590 -18.65 3.72 -16.87
C PRO A 590 -17.74 2.69 -17.58
N ASN A 591 -18.33 1.65 -18.15
CA ASN A 591 -17.57 0.61 -18.85
C ASN A 591 -16.98 1.15 -20.15
N TYR A 592 -15.73 1.60 -20.12
CA TYR A 592 -15.01 2.16 -21.26
C TYR A 592 -14.78 1.15 -22.40
N LEU A 593 -14.80 -0.15 -22.10
CA LEU A 593 -14.65 -1.19 -23.13
C LEU A 593 -15.92 -1.40 -23.97
N THR A 594 -17.08 -1.09 -23.42
CA THR A 594 -18.39 -1.35 -24.03
C THR A 594 -19.27 -0.13 -24.19
N ASP A 595 -19.02 0.94 -23.40
CA ASP A 595 -19.86 2.14 -23.38
C ASP A 595 -18.96 3.39 -23.42
N SER A 596 -18.99 4.11 -24.53
CA SER A 596 -18.34 5.40 -24.68
C SER A 596 -19.17 6.56 -24.12
N ASN A 597 -20.39 6.28 -23.63
CA ASN A 597 -21.25 7.31 -23.10
C ASN A 597 -20.96 7.53 -21.60
N TYR A 598 -20.91 8.80 -21.21
CA TYR A 598 -20.90 9.17 -19.80
C TYR A 598 -22.29 8.94 -19.20
N THR A 599 -22.32 8.74 -17.89
CA THR A 599 -23.57 8.52 -17.15
C THR A 599 -23.95 9.76 -16.34
N THR A 600 -25.25 9.98 -16.18
CA THR A 600 -25.80 10.98 -15.25
C THR A 600 -26.20 10.35 -13.90
N SER A 601 -25.90 9.10 -13.69
CA SER A 601 -26.22 8.39 -12.44
C SER A 601 -25.10 8.51 -11.43
N CYS A 602 -25.43 8.91 -10.20
CA CYS A 602 -24.47 8.93 -9.09
C CYS A 602 -24.03 7.52 -8.63
N ASN A 603 -24.77 6.48 -9.00
CA ASN A 603 -24.44 5.09 -8.70
C ASN A 603 -23.86 4.41 -9.95
N VAL A 604 -22.63 4.71 -10.24
CA VAL A 604 -21.91 4.04 -11.33
C VAL A 604 -21.41 2.69 -10.83
N PRO A 605 -21.73 1.59 -11.51
CA PRO A 605 -21.15 0.28 -11.17
C PRO A 605 -19.62 0.34 -11.26
N LEU A 606 -18.94 -0.26 -10.28
CA LEU A 606 -17.50 -0.45 -10.38
C LEU A 606 -17.18 -1.34 -11.58
N GLN A 607 -16.22 -0.92 -12.37
CA GLN A 607 -15.74 -1.63 -13.55
C GLN A 607 -14.27 -2.01 -13.35
N ALA A 608 -13.82 -3.03 -14.08
CA ALA A 608 -12.42 -3.39 -14.10
C ALA A 608 -11.62 -2.37 -14.92
N PRO A 609 -10.58 -1.74 -14.39
CA PRO A 609 -9.79 -0.74 -15.12
C PRO A 609 -9.10 -1.31 -16.37
N GLN A 610 -8.43 -2.45 -16.25
CA GLN A 610 -7.71 -3.10 -17.35
C GLN A 610 -6.82 -2.13 -18.14
N LEU A 611 -5.95 -1.40 -17.44
CA LEU A 611 -5.27 -0.21 -17.97
C LEU A 611 -4.48 -0.49 -19.28
N VAL A 612 -3.72 -1.60 -19.34
CA VAL A 612 -2.95 -1.93 -20.55
C VAL A 612 -3.85 -2.38 -21.72
N PRO A 613 -4.83 -3.29 -21.54
CA PRO A 613 -5.82 -3.59 -22.58
C PRO A 613 -6.61 -2.36 -23.05
N MET A 614 -6.94 -1.44 -22.16
CA MET A 614 -7.64 -0.18 -22.47
C MET A 614 -6.83 0.68 -23.46
N LEU A 615 -5.58 0.97 -23.13
CA LEU A 615 -4.69 1.76 -24.00
C LEU A 615 -4.54 1.09 -25.38
N ARG A 616 -4.30 -0.21 -25.41
CA ARG A 616 -4.16 -0.96 -26.66
C ARG A 616 -5.43 -0.92 -27.53
N LYS A 617 -6.60 -1.00 -26.89
CA LYS A 617 -7.89 -0.87 -27.57
C LYS A 617 -8.03 0.49 -28.21
N TRP A 618 -7.77 1.57 -27.49
CA TRP A 618 -7.86 2.93 -28.00
C TRP A 618 -6.90 3.17 -29.17
N VAL A 619 -5.66 2.72 -29.04
CA VAL A 619 -4.70 2.77 -30.13
C VAL A 619 -5.20 2.03 -31.37
N ALA A 620 -5.69 0.81 -31.19
CA ALA A 620 -6.15 -0.01 -32.31
C ALA A 620 -7.35 0.63 -33.05
N SER A 621 -8.24 1.34 -32.34
CA SER A 621 -9.40 1.98 -32.91
C SER A 621 -9.10 3.34 -33.53
N ASP A 622 -8.33 4.19 -32.86
CA ASP A 622 -8.27 5.63 -33.14
C ASP A 622 -7.00 6.07 -33.86
N TYR A 623 -5.84 5.42 -33.56
CA TYR A 623 -4.59 5.71 -34.26
C TYR A 623 -3.70 4.45 -34.37
N PRO A 624 -4.08 3.49 -35.23
CA PRO A 624 -3.35 2.23 -35.38
C PRO A 624 -1.85 2.41 -35.65
N GLY A 625 -1.04 1.57 -34.97
CA GLY A 625 0.41 1.62 -35.03
C GLY A 625 1.08 2.60 -34.08
N THR A 626 0.33 3.35 -33.28
CA THR A 626 0.85 4.03 -32.09
C THR A 626 1.17 2.95 -31.04
N LYS A 627 2.23 3.12 -30.30
CA LYS A 627 2.63 2.28 -29.16
C LYS A 627 1.99 2.80 -27.88
N THR A 628 2.08 2.03 -26.81
CA THR A 628 1.52 2.37 -25.50
C THR A 628 2.63 2.59 -24.48
N ALA A 629 2.46 3.59 -23.62
CA ALA A 629 3.41 3.94 -22.57
C ALA A 629 2.74 4.20 -21.22
N ILE A 630 3.44 3.86 -20.15
CA ILE A 630 3.19 4.27 -18.77
C ILE A 630 4.54 4.70 -18.21
N ASP A 631 4.88 5.98 -18.38
CA ASP A 631 6.21 6.49 -18.06
C ASP A 631 6.36 7.03 -16.65
N GLU A 632 5.25 6.99 -15.87
CA GLU A 632 5.27 7.10 -14.42
C GLU A 632 4.31 6.12 -13.76
N TYR A 633 4.85 5.33 -12.84
CA TYR A 633 4.09 4.44 -11.95
C TYR A 633 4.92 4.12 -10.71
N ASN A 634 4.26 3.82 -9.58
CA ASN A 634 4.93 3.31 -8.38
C ASN A 634 3.92 2.68 -7.42
N TRP A 635 4.09 1.41 -7.12
CA TRP A 635 3.25 0.66 -6.16
C TRP A 635 3.74 0.73 -4.71
N GLY A 636 4.90 1.35 -4.45
CA GLY A 636 5.48 1.47 -3.10
C GLY A 636 6.13 0.20 -2.57
N GLY A 637 6.54 0.24 -1.30
CA GLY A 637 7.12 -0.91 -0.60
C GLY A 637 8.48 -1.36 -1.12
N LEU A 638 9.17 -0.56 -1.94
CA LEU A 638 10.41 -0.94 -2.66
C LEU A 638 11.56 -1.35 -1.73
N GLU A 639 11.50 -1.05 -0.45
CA GLU A 639 12.47 -1.48 0.58
C GLU A 639 12.23 -2.92 1.06
N SER A 640 11.20 -3.60 0.57
CA SER A 640 10.73 -4.90 1.09
C SER A 640 10.57 -5.95 0.01
N ILE A 641 10.50 -7.21 0.43
CA ILE A 641 10.15 -8.31 -0.48
C ILE A 641 8.78 -8.10 -1.12
N ASN A 642 7.78 -7.55 -0.39
CA ASN A 642 6.44 -7.28 -0.94
C ASN A 642 6.51 -6.29 -2.10
N GLY A 643 7.26 -5.19 -1.96
CA GLY A 643 7.47 -4.25 -3.07
C GLY A 643 8.20 -4.87 -4.25
N ALA A 644 9.20 -5.72 -3.99
CA ALA A 644 9.88 -6.46 -5.06
C ALA A 644 8.94 -7.40 -5.83
N LEU A 645 8.08 -8.13 -5.11
CA LEU A 645 7.06 -9.00 -5.74
C LEU A 645 6.09 -8.20 -6.58
N THR A 646 5.61 -7.07 -6.03
CA THR A 646 4.67 -6.18 -6.72
C THR A 646 5.30 -5.59 -7.97
N GLN A 647 6.54 -5.07 -7.86
CA GLN A 647 7.25 -4.52 -9.00
C GLN A 647 7.54 -5.60 -10.08
N ALA A 648 7.96 -6.80 -9.67
CA ALA A 648 8.18 -7.91 -10.60
C ALA A 648 6.88 -8.37 -11.30
N ASP A 649 5.75 -8.33 -10.57
CA ASP A 649 4.43 -8.63 -11.13
C ASP A 649 4.02 -7.59 -12.17
N VAL A 650 4.21 -6.29 -11.87
CA VAL A 650 3.94 -5.19 -12.82
C VAL A 650 4.76 -5.36 -14.11
N LEU A 651 6.06 -5.66 -13.99
CA LEU A 651 6.92 -5.87 -15.15
C LEU A 651 6.50 -7.13 -15.96
N GLY A 652 6.11 -8.20 -15.27
CA GLY A 652 5.56 -9.40 -15.91
C GLY A 652 4.25 -9.12 -16.65
N ILE A 653 3.36 -8.33 -16.05
CA ILE A 653 2.09 -7.89 -16.66
C ILE A 653 2.39 -7.01 -17.90
N PHE A 654 3.28 -6.04 -17.81
CA PHE A 654 3.66 -5.19 -18.94
C PHE A 654 4.14 -6.05 -20.12
N GLY A 655 5.02 -7.02 -19.86
CA GLY A 655 5.47 -7.96 -20.88
C GLY A 655 4.37 -8.84 -21.44
N GLN A 656 3.52 -9.40 -20.58
CA GLN A 656 2.45 -10.34 -20.98
C GLN A 656 1.32 -9.65 -21.75
N TYR A 657 0.95 -8.41 -21.38
CA TYR A 657 -0.17 -7.68 -21.98
C TYR A 657 0.25 -6.66 -23.04
N GLY A 658 1.55 -6.57 -23.32
CA GLY A 658 2.10 -5.82 -24.48
C GLY A 658 2.07 -4.31 -24.29
N LEU A 659 2.47 -3.81 -23.13
CA LEU A 659 2.90 -2.42 -23.01
C LEU A 659 4.23 -2.24 -23.76
N ASP A 660 4.43 -1.08 -24.38
CA ASP A 660 5.63 -0.83 -25.18
C ASP A 660 6.71 -0.05 -24.43
N LEU A 661 6.35 0.74 -23.41
CA LEU A 661 7.26 1.53 -22.59
C LEU A 661 6.72 1.68 -21.19
N GLY A 662 7.59 1.57 -20.19
CA GLY A 662 7.28 1.82 -18.78
C GLY A 662 8.47 2.43 -18.07
N ALA A 663 8.26 3.40 -17.17
CA ALA A 663 9.32 3.96 -16.35
C ALA A 663 8.87 4.13 -14.89
N LEU A 664 9.54 3.44 -13.98
CA LEU A 664 9.28 3.54 -12.55
C LEU A 664 9.62 4.96 -12.05
N TRP A 665 8.65 5.65 -11.45
CA TRP A 665 8.90 6.92 -10.75
C TRP A 665 9.55 6.68 -9.39
N GLY A 666 10.62 7.41 -9.08
CA GLY A 666 11.39 7.21 -7.86
C GLY A 666 12.22 5.92 -7.91
N ALA A 667 13.29 5.92 -8.71
CA ALA A 667 14.23 4.80 -8.80
C ALA A 667 14.67 4.33 -7.40
N PRO A 668 14.84 3.02 -7.17
CA PRO A 668 15.17 2.47 -5.87
C PRO A 668 16.45 3.09 -5.29
N THR A 669 16.37 3.57 -4.06
CA THR A 669 17.53 4.08 -3.31
C THR A 669 18.37 2.92 -2.76
N THR A 670 19.55 3.22 -2.20
CA THR A 670 20.41 2.21 -1.54
C THR A 670 19.73 1.46 -0.38
N SER A 671 18.64 1.98 0.17
CA SER A 671 17.80 1.30 1.17
C SER A 671 16.64 0.51 0.55
N GLN A 672 16.44 0.61 -0.75
CA GLN A 672 15.35 -0.03 -1.50
C GLN A 672 15.89 -1.09 -2.48
N VAL A 673 16.93 -1.81 -2.07
CA VAL A 673 17.54 -2.90 -2.86
C VAL A 673 16.51 -3.89 -3.40
N PRO A 674 15.46 -4.30 -2.66
CA PRO A 674 14.45 -5.22 -3.19
C PRO A 674 13.74 -4.69 -4.44
N GLY A 675 13.48 -3.38 -4.52
CA GLY A 675 12.91 -2.76 -5.72
C GLY A 675 13.80 -2.93 -6.95
N LEU A 676 15.13 -2.80 -6.82
CA LEU A 676 16.09 -3.03 -7.90
C LEU A 676 16.16 -4.51 -8.30
N MET A 677 16.15 -5.44 -7.34
CA MET A 677 16.16 -6.90 -7.59
C MET A 677 14.97 -7.35 -8.46
N ALA A 678 13.84 -6.65 -8.38
CA ALA A 678 12.69 -6.91 -9.24
C ALA A 678 12.97 -6.61 -10.73
N PHE A 679 13.83 -5.65 -11.03
CA PHE A 679 14.32 -5.41 -12.39
C PHE A 679 15.42 -6.39 -12.77
N GLU A 680 16.35 -6.67 -11.87
CA GLU A 680 17.45 -7.60 -12.13
C GLU A 680 16.98 -9.00 -12.49
N ILE A 681 15.89 -9.51 -11.89
CA ILE A 681 15.35 -10.84 -12.24
C ILE A 681 14.93 -10.94 -13.72
N TYR A 682 14.58 -9.83 -14.35
CA TYR A 682 14.25 -9.76 -15.78
C TYR A 682 15.45 -9.33 -16.65
N ARG A 683 16.39 -8.55 -16.10
CA ARG A 683 17.38 -7.84 -16.90
C ARG A 683 18.84 -8.27 -16.64
N ASN A 684 19.14 -8.85 -15.48
CA ASN A 684 20.50 -9.20 -15.08
C ASN A 684 20.51 -10.29 -13.97
N TYR A 685 19.72 -11.35 -14.13
CA TYR A 685 19.47 -12.32 -13.06
C TYR A 685 20.70 -13.10 -12.62
N ASP A 686 21.75 -13.17 -13.45
CA ASP A 686 23.01 -13.90 -13.16
C ASP A 686 24.18 -12.94 -12.83
N GLY A 687 23.96 -11.63 -12.83
CA GLY A 687 25.01 -10.63 -12.65
C GLY A 687 25.94 -10.44 -13.86
N HIS A 688 25.56 -10.97 -15.03
CA HIS A 688 26.32 -10.92 -16.29
C HIS A 688 25.44 -10.51 -17.47
N ASP A 689 24.43 -9.69 -17.22
CA ASP A 689 23.48 -9.15 -18.19
C ASP A 689 22.58 -10.20 -18.87
N ALA A 690 22.43 -11.40 -18.26
CA ALA A 690 21.47 -12.37 -18.77
C ALA A 690 20.04 -11.88 -18.52
N THR A 691 19.22 -11.89 -19.59
CA THR A 691 17.89 -11.33 -19.56
C THR A 691 16.80 -12.39 -19.63
N PHE A 692 15.61 -12.02 -19.17
CA PHE A 692 14.36 -12.69 -19.50
C PHE A 692 14.14 -12.68 -21.03
N GLY A 693 13.25 -13.55 -21.52
CA GLY A 693 12.96 -13.61 -22.96
C GLY A 693 12.37 -12.31 -23.52
N ASP A 694 12.43 -12.22 -24.84
CA ASP A 694 11.99 -11.04 -25.62
C ASP A 694 10.73 -11.31 -26.46
N THR A 695 10.15 -12.51 -26.35
CA THR A 695 8.88 -12.87 -27.00
C THR A 695 7.96 -13.49 -25.94
N ALA A 696 6.87 -12.78 -25.60
CA ALA A 696 5.88 -13.22 -24.62
C ALA A 696 5.14 -14.47 -25.06
N LEU A 697 4.91 -15.39 -24.15
CA LEU A 697 4.17 -16.62 -24.34
C LEU A 697 2.86 -16.63 -23.55
N ALA A 698 1.84 -17.29 -24.08
CA ALA A 698 0.63 -17.50 -23.32
C ALA A 698 0.95 -18.25 -22.00
N SER A 699 0.68 -17.60 -20.88
CA SER A 699 1.02 -18.07 -19.55
C SER A 699 -0.16 -17.89 -18.61
N CYS A 700 -0.51 -18.93 -17.83
CA CYS A 700 -1.64 -18.85 -16.91
C CYS A 700 -1.46 -19.69 -15.65
N SER A 701 -2.20 -19.30 -14.61
CA SER A 701 -2.25 -19.93 -13.30
C SER A 701 -3.65 -20.47 -13.03
N GLY A 702 -3.76 -21.71 -12.55
CA GLY A 702 -5.01 -22.33 -12.09
C GLY A 702 -5.92 -22.90 -13.16
N THR A 703 -5.51 -22.92 -14.44
CA THR A 703 -6.26 -23.52 -15.54
C THR A 703 -5.45 -24.60 -16.26
N ALA A 704 -6.15 -25.53 -16.92
CA ALA A 704 -5.50 -26.45 -17.84
C ALA A 704 -5.12 -25.70 -19.14
N ALA A 705 -4.05 -26.14 -19.76
CA ALA A 705 -3.38 -25.51 -20.88
C ALA A 705 -4.24 -25.04 -22.07
N ALA A 706 -5.33 -25.71 -22.38
CA ALA A 706 -6.17 -25.37 -23.53
C ALA A 706 -6.98 -24.06 -23.39
N SER A 707 -6.78 -23.27 -22.33
CA SER A 707 -7.54 -22.05 -22.03
C SER A 707 -6.69 -20.89 -21.49
N CYS A 708 -5.39 -20.87 -21.81
CA CYS A 708 -4.50 -19.75 -21.53
C CYS A 708 -4.72 -18.57 -22.50
N ASP A 709 -5.94 -18.22 -22.76
CA ASP A 709 -6.26 -16.95 -23.42
C ASP A 709 -6.37 -15.82 -22.37
N ALA A 710 -6.35 -14.58 -22.82
CA ALA A 710 -6.46 -13.41 -21.94
C ALA A 710 -7.75 -13.37 -21.08
N THR A 711 -8.71 -14.24 -21.36
CA THR A 711 -9.98 -14.38 -20.66
C THR A 711 -10.01 -15.57 -19.69
N GLY A 712 -9.06 -16.52 -19.81
CA GLY A 712 -9.05 -17.78 -19.07
C GLY A 712 -8.21 -17.76 -17.78
N THR A 713 -7.47 -16.73 -17.50
CA THR A 713 -6.64 -16.63 -16.29
C THR A 713 -7.51 -16.61 -15.04
N ASN A 714 -7.31 -17.58 -14.17
CA ASN A 714 -7.96 -17.57 -12.87
C ASN A 714 -7.30 -16.54 -11.97
N ALA A 715 -7.93 -15.38 -11.79
CA ALA A 715 -7.41 -14.28 -10.99
C ALA A 715 -7.06 -14.70 -9.55
N THR A 716 -7.83 -15.60 -8.94
CA THR A 716 -7.56 -16.13 -7.61
C THR A 716 -6.26 -16.96 -7.60
N ALA A 717 -6.01 -17.75 -8.62
CA ALA A 717 -4.77 -18.52 -8.76
C ALA A 717 -3.57 -17.61 -9.04
N GLN A 718 -3.73 -16.61 -9.90
CA GLN A 718 -2.72 -15.59 -10.19
C GLN A 718 -2.33 -14.77 -8.92
N ASN A 719 -3.26 -14.58 -8.01
CA ASN A 719 -2.99 -13.96 -6.71
C ASN A 719 -2.24 -14.85 -5.73
N GLN A 720 -2.13 -16.15 -6.01
CA GLN A 720 -1.29 -17.07 -5.25
C GLN A 720 0.08 -17.24 -5.92
N LEU A 721 0.07 -17.69 -7.18
CA LEU A 721 1.27 -17.86 -8.00
C LEU A 721 1.04 -17.19 -9.35
N ALA A 722 1.67 -16.04 -9.57
CA ALA A 722 1.71 -15.42 -10.88
C ALA A 722 2.77 -16.13 -11.75
N VAL A 723 2.51 -16.27 -13.05
CA VAL A 723 3.43 -16.90 -14.00
C VAL A 723 3.53 -16.12 -15.29
N TYR A 724 4.77 -15.88 -15.74
CA TYR A 724 5.12 -15.16 -16.96
C TYR A 724 6.17 -15.95 -17.72
N GLY A 725 5.89 -16.30 -18.97
CA GLY A 725 6.81 -17.04 -19.82
C GLY A 725 7.22 -16.25 -21.06
N ALA A 726 8.47 -16.44 -21.49
CA ALA A 726 8.97 -15.86 -22.73
C ALA A 726 10.05 -16.73 -23.36
N VAL A 727 10.18 -16.66 -24.70
CA VAL A 727 11.34 -17.18 -25.43
C VAL A 727 12.37 -16.06 -25.55
N ARG A 728 13.64 -16.41 -25.35
CA ARG A 728 14.76 -15.52 -25.56
C ARG A 728 15.37 -15.78 -26.94
N SER A 729 15.29 -14.79 -27.83
CA SER A 729 15.70 -14.96 -29.24
C SER A 729 17.18 -15.25 -29.44
N THR A 730 18.06 -14.86 -28.51
CA THR A 730 19.50 -15.03 -28.63
C THR A 730 19.99 -16.47 -28.55
N ASP A 731 19.28 -17.33 -27.82
CA ASP A 731 19.66 -18.73 -27.58
C ASP A 731 18.47 -19.70 -27.59
N ASN A 732 17.27 -19.20 -27.91
CA ASN A 732 16.01 -19.93 -27.86
C ASN A 732 15.66 -20.50 -26.47
N ALA A 733 16.28 -20.06 -25.40
CA ALA A 733 15.93 -20.50 -24.06
C ALA A 733 14.50 -20.06 -23.70
N LEU A 734 13.75 -20.97 -23.09
CA LEU A 734 12.48 -20.63 -22.46
C LEU A 734 12.75 -20.11 -21.05
N THR A 735 12.34 -18.89 -20.77
CA THR A 735 12.45 -18.28 -19.46
C THR A 735 11.07 -18.16 -18.83
N VAL A 736 10.94 -18.55 -17.56
CA VAL A 736 9.66 -18.50 -16.84
C VAL A 736 9.87 -17.89 -15.47
N VAL A 737 9.24 -16.75 -15.21
CA VAL A 737 9.17 -16.13 -13.89
C VAL A 737 7.89 -16.59 -13.19
N VAL A 738 8.03 -17.09 -11.96
CA VAL A 738 6.91 -17.44 -11.07
C VAL A 738 7.04 -16.64 -9.79
N ILE A 739 5.94 -15.97 -9.41
CA ILE A 739 5.89 -15.11 -8.22
C ILE A 739 4.93 -15.72 -7.21
N ASN A 740 5.45 -16.21 -6.08
CA ASN A 740 4.62 -16.61 -4.94
C ASN A 740 4.26 -15.38 -4.11
N LYS A 741 3.00 -14.93 -4.23
CA LYS A 741 2.46 -13.76 -3.54
C LYS A 741 1.98 -14.06 -2.13
N THR A 742 1.98 -15.35 -1.72
CA THR A 742 1.43 -15.78 -0.42
C THR A 742 2.50 -15.80 0.68
N TYR A 743 2.04 -15.82 1.92
CA TYR A 743 2.92 -15.90 3.10
C TYR A 743 3.32 -17.34 3.47
N GLY A 744 2.90 -18.32 2.67
CA GLY A 744 3.24 -19.74 2.81
C GLY A 744 3.99 -20.28 1.60
N ALA A 745 4.77 -21.33 1.79
CA ALA A 745 5.37 -22.03 0.67
C ALA A 745 4.29 -22.82 -0.10
N LEU A 746 4.38 -22.79 -1.44
CA LEU A 746 3.43 -23.47 -2.33
C LEU A 746 4.17 -24.48 -3.21
N THR A 747 3.74 -25.75 -3.17
CA THR A 747 4.22 -26.75 -4.11
C THR A 747 3.31 -26.82 -5.33
N SER A 748 3.85 -26.62 -6.52
CA SER A 748 3.07 -26.62 -7.76
C SER A 748 3.83 -27.31 -8.89
N THR A 749 3.06 -27.65 -9.94
CA THR A 749 3.59 -28.16 -11.20
C THR A 749 3.44 -27.08 -12.27
N LEU A 750 4.55 -26.77 -12.93
CA LEU A 750 4.62 -25.92 -14.12
C LEU A 750 4.62 -26.83 -15.35
N SER A 751 3.62 -26.72 -16.18
CA SER A 751 3.50 -27.37 -17.50
C SER A 751 4.07 -26.46 -18.58
N LEU A 752 4.97 -27.01 -19.41
CA LEU A 752 5.61 -26.32 -20.54
C LEU A 752 5.11 -26.98 -21.83
N GLU A 753 4.11 -26.37 -22.43
CA GLU A 753 3.50 -26.89 -23.67
C GLU A 753 4.35 -26.55 -24.88
N GLY A 754 4.34 -27.44 -25.89
CA GLY A 754 5.17 -27.28 -27.07
C GLY A 754 6.68 -27.42 -26.84
N VAL A 755 7.10 -27.73 -25.63
CA VAL A 755 8.50 -27.88 -25.22
C VAL A 755 8.84 -29.36 -25.12
N THR A 756 9.86 -29.78 -25.86
CA THR A 756 10.41 -31.16 -25.80
C THR A 756 11.72 -31.22 -25.01
N ALA A 757 11.99 -30.25 -24.16
CA ALA A 757 13.21 -30.15 -23.40
C ALA A 757 13.45 -31.37 -22.52
N THR A 758 14.63 -31.92 -22.62
CA THR A 758 15.12 -32.99 -21.76
C THR A 758 16.37 -32.50 -21.05
N GLY A 759 16.39 -32.53 -19.71
CA GLY A 759 17.53 -32.07 -18.94
C GLY A 759 17.12 -31.41 -17.65
N ALA A 760 17.78 -30.31 -17.32
CA ALA A 760 17.50 -29.55 -16.12
C ALA A 760 17.36 -28.07 -16.46
N ALA A 761 16.39 -27.43 -15.82
CA ALA A 761 16.25 -25.97 -15.81
C ALA A 761 17.19 -25.37 -14.77
N ALA A 762 17.91 -24.32 -15.13
CA ALA A 762 18.58 -23.48 -14.14
C ALA A 762 17.53 -22.68 -13.37
N VAL A 763 17.78 -22.44 -12.09
CA VAL A 763 16.86 -21.77 -11.17
C VAL A 763 17.56 -20.59 -10.52
N TYR A 764 16.94 -19.43 -10.62
CA TYR A 764 17.35 -18.21 -9.92
C TYR A 764 16.21 -17.74 -9.03
N GLN A 765 16.51 -17.44 -7.78
CA GLN A 765 15.48 -17.13 -6.79
C GLN A 765 15.80 -15.87 -6.01
N TYR A 766 14.80 -15.02 -5.87
CA TYR A 766 14.81 -13.89 -4.96
C TYR A 766 13.73 -14.07 -3.90
N SER A 767 14.09 -13.95 -2.63
CA SER A 767 13.17 -14.15 -1.52
C SER A 767 13.66 -13.46 -0.24
N ASN A 768 12.86 -13.49 0.80
CA ASN A 768 13.22 -12.94 2.11
C ASN A 768 14.42 -13.66 2.79
N ALA A 769 14.91 -14.76 2.22
CA ALA A 769 16.12 -15.43 2.71
C ALA A 769 17.38 -14.59 2.42
N ASN A 770 17.38 -13.82 1.32
CA ASN A 770 18.44 -12.87 0.99
C ASN A 770 17.86 -11.70 0.19
N LEU A 771 17.65 -10.57 0.85
CA LEU A 771 17.10 -9.36 0.20
C LEU A 771 18.13 -8.57 -0.62
N ASN A 772 19.41 -8.97 -0.60
CA ASN A 772 20.48 -8.24 -1.26
C ASN A 772 20.98 -8.89 -2.55
N ALA A 773 20.47 -10.06 -2.92
CA ALA A 773 20.91 -10.75 -4.12
C ALA A 773 19.90 -11.80 -4.61
N ILE A 774 19.86 -11.98 -5.92
CA ILE A 774 19.26 -13.15 -6.57
C ILE A 774 20.20 -14.34 -6.36
N VAL A 775 19.68 -15.46 -5.91
CA VAL A 775 20.46 -16.67 -5.58
C VAL A 775 20.28 -17.70 -6.69
N ALA A 776 21.38 -18.19 -7.25
CA ALA A 776 21.35 -19.35 -8.13
C ALA A 776 21.14 -20.62 -7.28
N GLU A 777 20.01 -21.28 -7.48
CA GLU A 777 19.63 -22.50 -6.79
C GLU A 777 20.07 -23.75 -7.56
N ALA A 778 19.92 -24.92 -6.95
CA ALA A 778 20.17 -26.16 -7.65
C ALA A 778 19.23 -26.32 -8.84
N SER A 779 19.77 -26.70 -10.00
CA SER A 779 18.97 -26.97 -11.20
C SER A 779 17.94 -28.08 -10.93
N VAL A 780 16.75 -27.94 -11.52
CA VAL A 780 15.63 -28.87 -11.36
C VAL A 780 15.40 -29.68 -12.64
N PRO A 781 15.00 -30.95 -12.53
CA PRO A 781 14.77 -31.76 -13.71
C PRO A 781 13.53 -31.28 -14.47
N VAL A 782 13.66 -31.21 -15.77
CA VAL A 782 12.53 -31.08 -16.70
C VAL A 782 12.09 -32.48 -17.08
N THR A 783 10.89 -32.88 -16.68
CA THR A 783 10.36 -34.22 -16.94
C THR A 783 9.70 -34.23 -18.31
N ALA A 784 10.27 -35.02 -19.23
CA ALA A 784 9.67 -35.21 -20.56
C ALA A 784 8.38 -36.03 -20.45
N PRO A 785 7.34 -35.68 -21.18
CA PRO A 785 6.06 -36.39 -21.10
C PRO A 785 6.07 -37.70 -21.89
N SER A 786 5.23 -38.62 -21.47
CA SER A 786 4.80 -39.75 -22.29
C SER A 786 3.61 -39.38 -23.20
N GLY A 787 3.60 -38.15 -23.78
CA GLY A 787 2.56 -37.69 -24.70
C GLY A 787 1.87 -36.38 -24.29
N GLY A 788 2.63 -35.35 -23.96
CA GLY A 788 2.06 -34.07 -23.56
C GLY A 788 3.13 -33.00 -23.26
N ALA A 789 2.86 -32.06 -22.37
CA ALA A 789 3.75 -31.00 -21.98
C ALA A 789 4.91 -31.48 -21.10
N SER A 790 6.09 -30.93 -21.26
CA SER A 790 7.19 -31.07 -20.28
C SER A 790 6.78 -30.43 -18.95
N THR A 791 7.25 -30.97 -17.81
CA THR A 791 6.83 -30.45 -16.50
C THR A 791 8.02 -30.20 -15.55
N ILE A 792 7.86 -29.19 -14.71
CA ILE A 792 8.72 -28.92 -13.56
C ILE A 792 7.86 -28.93 -12.31
N SER A 793 8.20 -29.76 -11.31
CA SER A 793 7.60 -29.70 -9.99
C SER A 793 8.50 -28.92 -9.05
N TYR A 794 7.97 -27.89 -8.40
CA TYR A 794 8.76 -27.01 -7.55
C TYR A 794 7.99 -26.55 -6.32
N THR A 795 8.70 -26.30 -5.22
CA THR A 795 8.16 -25.67 -4.03
C THR A 795 8.66 -24.23 -3.96
N PHE A 796 7.75 -23.31 -4.28
CA PHE A 796 8.02 -21.87 -4.24
C PHE A 796 7.97 -21.38 -2.80
N PRO A 797 9.07 -20.82 -2.26
CA PRO A 797 9.06 -20.24 -0.91
C PRO A 797 8.00 -19.17 -0.75
N ALA A 798 7.58 -18.89 0.47
CA ALA A 798 6.71 -17.76 0.78
C ALA A 798 7.32 -16.45 0.27
N GLN A 799 6.52 -15.60 -0.35
CA GLN A 799 6.96 -14.28 -0.83
C GLN A 799 8.28 -14.40 -1.61
N SER A 800 8.24 -14.98 -2.81
CA SER A 800 9.44 -15.24 -3.62
C SER A 800 9.20 -15.01 -5.10
N ILE A 801 10.26 -14.66 -5.82
CA ILE A 801 10.33 -14.63 -7.27
C ILE A 801 11.27 -15.73 -7.69
N THR A 802 10.82 -16.63 -8.56
CA THR A 802 11.63 -17.74 -9.07
C THR A 802 11.68 -17.69 -10.59
N LEU A 803 12.87 -17.59 -11.15
CA LEU A 803 13.10 -17.66 -12.59
C LEU A 803 13.64 -19.04 -12.97
N PHE A 804 12.99 -19.68 -13.90
CA PHE A 804 13.50 -20.88 -14.58
C PHE A 804 14.07 -20.51 -15.95
N VAL A 805 15.25 -21.03 -16.25
CA VAL A 805 15.86 -20.95 -17.60
C VAL A 805 15.95 -22.38 -18.13
N VAL A 806 15.12 -22.66 -19.12
CA VAL A 806 15.00 -23.99 -19.73
C VAL A 806 15.68 -23.96 -21.09
N PRO A 807 16.80 -24.63 -21.29
CA PRO A 807 17.46 -24.73 -22.60
C PRO A 807 16.57 -25.52 -23.56
N GLN A 808 16.52 -25.11 -24.81
CA GLN A 808 15.74 -25.76 -25.88
C GLN A 808 16.64 -26.45 -26.89
#